data_33b33ca6cc1b44c099ece4a510949f39
#
_entry.id   33b33ca6cc1b44c099ece4a510949f39
#
_cell.length_a   1.000
_cell.length_b   1.000
_cell.length_c   1.000
_cell.angle_alpha   90.00
_cell.angle_beta   90.00
_cell.angle_gamma   90.00
#
_symmetry.space_group_name_H-M   'P 1'
#
loop_
_entity.id
_entity.type
_entity.pdbx_description
1 polymer ?
#
loop_
_entity_poly.entity_id
_entity_poly.type
_entity_poly.pdbx_seq_one_letter_code
_entity_poly.pdbx_strand_id
1 'polypeptide(L)'
;MTVGGRQLLSSLIGAMILQTGFTSGATVWVWDVDGKLDKMPTVVEGQTPNIYSIVPQIDLKDGFEGQEGKLEDTFVGRAFGWLKVETAGRYRIRLTCDDGATLSINGREVLNTERGTGFVDQNTAELQSERIPFDLKFYENTGKFNLKLEWQKPGDSDFSIVPPSAFLSEAGQTFVVSPGIKRHFLEIDRRAPGDGRPVAGVHPSYRLETFRPENFKPQIGGMCFLPDGRSAICTWDQVGAVYIVEGLNSSSGQVKVKLFAEGLGEPLGIAYLDGDLWVTQKGEITRLRDNDKDGKADQFEAIASGWPASQNYHEFTFNLVPRGNKLYLATSVPLRGGWTYYNPGSEQAFPIPNVPGSILEIEKSTGKWSVFANGLRTPNGMGLGVDGEMFVSDNQGSWLPCSRINHVKRGGFYGHQLAPGPDSTPKPSEMKPELPADPPVVWLPHGEISNSPSEPVLVNEGPFKGQMFFGDVTYGGIQRMNVEKVNGVYQGAAFRFTQGLEAGVNRLAWGPDHKLYIGGIGSNGNWNHQNHRFGLQRLAFTGKSAFEMLSIKVSPTGFRVKFTEPVSRIGASNFEMTSFRYAPREFYGGPKLDVERFLPTGARLLASNEIELTMPLKKGFVYQFRLVDLKSAKGENPWSYEAWYTLNEVPKP
;
A
#
# COMPACT_ATOMS: atom_id res chain seq x y z
N MET A 1 -62.94 30.10 18.18
CA MET A 1 -62.20 31.37 18.07
C MET A 1 -60.80 31.03 18.56
N THR A 2 -59.84 31.04 17.87
CA THR A 2 -59.05 31.60 16.83
C THR A 2 -58.02 30.60 16.37
N VAL A 3 -57.85 30.57 15.10
CA VAL A 3 -56.93 29.74 14.30
C VAL A 3 -55.51 30.29 14.51
N GLY A 4 -54.53 29.37 14.74
CA GLY A 4 -53.08 29.68 14.76
C GLY A 4 -52.37 28.83 13.76
N GLY A 5 -51.87 29.45 12.68
CA GLY A 5 -51.25 28.81 11.54
C GLY A 5 -49.89 28.15 11.82
N ARG A 6 -49.71 27.00 11.26
CA ARG A 6 -48.40 26.34 11.12
C ARG A 6 -47.65 26.95 9.93
N GLN A 7 -46.54 27.62 10.19
CA GLN A 7 -45.54 27.92 9.17
C GLN A 7 -44.66 26.70 8.89
N LEU A 8 -44.75 26.23 7.66
CA LEU A 8 -43.80 25.28 7.07
C LEU A 8 -42.47 26.01 6.78
N LEU A 9 -41.43 25.71 7.50
CA LEU A 9 -40.05 26.01 7.07
C LEU A 9 -39.63 24.99 5.99
N SER A 10 -39.65 25.43 4.76
CA SER A 10 -38.97 24.74 3.66
C SER A 10 -37.47 25.03 3.76
N SER A 11 -36.69 24.00 4.15
CA SER A 11 -35.24 24.02 4.08
C SER A 11 -34.82 23.94 2.62
N LEU A 12 -34.40 25.05 2.05
CA LEU A 12 -33.63 25.12 0.80
C LEU A 12 -32.23 24.53 1.09
N ILE A 13 -32.01 23.27 0.72
CA ILE A 13 -30.65 22.72 0.53
C ILE A 13 -30.17 23.29 -0.81
N GLY A 14 -29.46 24.40 -0.76
CA GLY A 14 -28.70 24.90 -1.88
C GLY A 14 -27.56 23.95 -2.19
N ALA A 15 -27.67 23.21 -3.29
CA ALA A 15 -26.54 22.53 -3.90
C ALA A 15 -25.52 23.60 -4.30
N MET A 16 -24.43 23.72 -3.55
CA MET A 16 -23.30 24.55 -3.90
C MET A 16 -22.62 23.87 -5.09
N ILE A 17 -23.00 24.24 -6.29
CA ILE A 17 -22.24 23.91 -7.52
C ILE A 17 -20.95 24.73 -7.37
N LEU A 18 -19.86 24.05 -6.98
CA LEU A 18 -18.50 24.58 -7.10
C LEU A 18 -18.25 24.82 -8.60
N GLN A 19 -18.45 26.05 -9.05
CA GLN A 19 -17.91 26.49 -10.33
C GLN A 19 -16.38 26.42 -10.19
N THR A 20 -15.77 25.38 -10.77
CA THR A 20 -14.32 25.32 -10.94
C THR A 20 -13.93 26.42 -11.93
N GLY A 21 -13.52 27.55 -11.39
CA GLY A 21 -12.92 28.64 -12.16
C GLY A 21 -11.51 28.26 -12.60
N PHE A 22 -10.96 29.00 -13.55
CA PHE A 22 -9.56 28.91 -13.93
C PHE A 22 -8.80 30.15 -13.48
N THR A 23 -7.53 29.96 -13.09
CA THR A 23 -6.59 31.06 -12.83
C THR A 23 -5.48 31.04 -13.88
N SER A 24 -4.89 32.19 -14.18
CA SER A 24 -3.75 32.28 -15.09
C SER A 24 -2.50 31.68 -14.45
N GLY A 25 -1.73 30.93 -15.24
CA GLY A 25 -0.49 30.30 -14.84
C GLY A 25 -0.51 28.77 -14.97
N ALA A 26 0.67 28.16 -14.91
CA ALA A 26 0.87 26.73 -14.89
C ALA A 26 1.05 26.22 -13.45
N THR A 27 0.40 25.13 -13.10
CA THR A 27 0.64 24.45 -11.83
C THR A 27 1.98 23.72 -11.89
N VAL A 28 2.83 23.93 -10.88
CA VAL A 28 4.14 23.27 -10.76
C VAL A 28 4.21 22.51 -9.45
N TRP A 29 4.58 21.25 -9.57
CA TRP A 29 4.97 20.38 -8.44
C TRP A 29 6.44 20.06 -8.53
N VAL A 30 7.12 20.06 -7.39
CA VAL A 30 8.53 19.68 -7.32
C VAL A 30 8.75 18.72 -6.17
N TRP A 31 9.53 17.68 -6.44
CA TRP A 31 9.95 16.68 -5.47
C TRP A 31 11.45 16.77 -5.28
N ASP A 32 11.90 16.98 -4.07
CA ASP A 32 13.31 16.82 -3.65
C ASP A 32 13.66 15.33 -3.64
N VAL A 33 14.74 14.96 -4.31
CA VAL A 33 15.10 13.55 -4.53
C VAL A 33 16.35 13.19 -3.72
N ASP A 34 16.30 12.02 -3.09
CA ASP A 34 17.46 11.45 -2.43
C ASP A 34 18.28 10.62 -3.44
N GLY A 35 19.47 11.10 -3.74
CA GLY A 35 20.38 10.45 -4.65
C GLY A 35 20.50 11.13 -6.01
N LYS A 36 21.38 10.59 -6.84
CA LYS A 36 21.73 11.12 -8.16
C LYS A 36 20.68 10.77 -9.21
N LEU A 37 20.39 11.72 -10.09
CA LEU A 37 19.44 11.58 -11.19
C LEU A 37 20.19 11.50 -12.54
N ASP A 38 20.47 10.31 -13.03
CA ASP A 38 21.12 10.11 -14.34
C ASP A 38 20.11 10.14 -15.52
N LYS A 39 18.82 10.12 -15.23
CA LYS A 39 17.70 10.18 -16.21
C LYS A 39 16.41 10.59 -15.49
N MET A 40 15.37 10.95 -16.25
CA MET A 40 14.04 11.20 -15.71
C MET A 40 13.54 9.96 -14.95
N PRO A 41 13.34 10.03 -13.62
CA PRO A 41 12.72 8.92 -12.90
C PRO A 41 11.24 8.84 -13.24
N THR A 42 10.65 7.66 -13.04
CA THR A 42 9.21 7.53 -13.13
C THR A 42 8.58 8.31 -11.98
N VAL A 43 7.97 9.45 -12.29
CA VAL A 43 7.23 10.22 -11.29
C VAL A 43 6.05 9.38 -10.84
N VAL A 44 6.07 8.97 -9.59
CA VAL A 44 5.01 8.17 -8.98
C VAL A 44 3.77 9.05 -8.86
N GLU A 45 2.76 8.79 -9.68
CA GLU A 45 1.50 9.51 -9.63
C GLU A 45 0.87 9.36 -8.25
N GLY A 46 0.38 10.46 -7.69
CA GLY A 46 -0.22 10.49 -6.35
C GLY A 46 0.74 10.78 -5.20
N GLN A 47 2.04 10.87 -5.45
CA GLN A 47 3.00 11.25 -4.40
C GLN A 47 2.93 12.75 -4.12
N THR A 48 2.88 13.12 -2.83
CA THR A 48 2.85 14.51 -2.39
C THR A 48 4.14 15.23 -2.78
N PRO A 49 4.09 16.41 -3.45
CA PRO A 49 5.28 17.18 -3.76
C PRO A 49 5.89 17.84 -2.51
N ASN A 50 7.16 18.20 -2.59
CA ASN A 50 7.83 19.04 -1.60
C ASN A 50 7.43 20.51 -1.75
N ILE A 51 7.27 20.95 -3.00
CA ILE A 51 6.93 22.31 -3.36
C ILE A 51 5.74 22.29 -4.32
N TYR A 52 4.81 23.19 -4.11
CA TYR A 52 3.71 23.51 -5.01
C TYR A 52 3.70 25.00 -5.29
N SER A 53 3.55 25.37 -6.55
CA SER A 53 3.37 26.77 -6.96
C SER A 53 2.53 26.90 -8.23
N ILE A 54 2.00 28.08 -8.48
CA ILE A 54 1.46 28.47 -9.79
C ILE A 54 2.44 29.49 -10.36
N VAL A 55 3.07 29.12 -11.46
CA VAL A 55 4.00 30.02 -12.16
C VAL A 55 3.31 30.72 -13.32
N PRO A 56 3.55 32.00 -13.54
CA PRO A 56 2.87 32.73 -14.61
C PRO A 56 3.24 32.20 -16.01
N GLN A 57 4.49 31.75 -16.17
CA GLN A 57 5.01 31.20 -17.43
C GLN A 57 6.12 30.18 -17.13
N ILE A 58 6.49 29.37 -18.13
CA ILE A 58 7.58 28.41 -18.01
C ILE A 58 8.86 29.06 -18.62
N ASP A 59 9.52 29.83 -17.79
CA ASP A 59 10.88 30.37 -17.94
C ASP A 59 11.50 30.35 -16.54
N LEU A 60 11.88 29.15 -16.09
CA LEU A 60 12.28 28.86 -14.72
C LEU A 60 13.79 28.69 -14.66
N LYS A 61 14.42 29.29 -13.67
CA LYS A 61 15.88 29.26 -13.48
C LYS A 61 16.24 29.13 -12.02
N ASP A 62 17.44 28.61 -11.78
CA ASP A 62 18.08 28.59 -10.47
C ASP A 62 17.28 27.84 -9.37
N GLY A 63 16.39 26.90 -9.74
CA GLY A 63 15.67 26.07 -8.79
C GLY A 63 14.37 26.67 -8.24
N PHE A 64 13.91 26.17 -7.08
CA PHE A 64 12.60 26.48 -6.51
C PHE A 64 12.71 26.89 -5.03
N GLU A 65 12.03 27.96 -4.66
CA GLU A 65 11.91 28.37 -3.26
C GLU A 65 10.97 27.43 -2.50
N GLY A 66 11.47 26.81 -1.45
CA GLY A 66 10.71 25.91 -0.56
C GLY A 66 10.60 26.46 0.85
N GLN A 67 9.82 25.80 1.70
CA GLN A 67 9.66 26.20 3.12
C GLN A 67 10.95 26.00 3.95
N GLU A 68 11.84 25.12 3.52
CA GLU A 68 13.10 24.80 4.20
C GLU A 68 14.34 25.32 3.49
N GLY A 69 14.17 26.19 2.50
CA GLY A 69 15.23 26.77 1.69
C GLY A 69 15.03 26.52 0.21
N LYS A 70 15.99 26.96 -0.57
CA LYS A 70 15.96 26.84 -2.02
C LYS A 70 16.41 25.44 -2.46
N LEU A 71 15.61 24.81 -3.31
CA LEU A 71 15.93 23.54 -3.94
C LEU A 71 16.59 23.82 -5.28
N GLU A 72 17.88 23.61 -5.37
CA GLU A 72 18.72 23.92 -6.55
C GLU A 72 19.14 22.67 -7.34
N ASP A 73 19.35 21.55 -6.64
CA ASP A 73 19.86 20.30 -7.20
C ASP A 73 18.98 19.10 -6.84
N THR A 74 19.12 18.02 -7.56
CA THR A 74 18.52 16.69 -7.30
C THR A 74 17.00 16.72 -7.09
N PHE A 75 16.30 17.30 -8.05
CA PHE A 75 14.84 17.34 -7.99
C PHE A 75 14.17 16.90 -9.29
N VAL A 76 12.93 16.50 -9.15
CA VAL A 76 12.01 16.22 -10.26
C VAL A 76 10.84 17.18 -10.18
N GLY A 77 10.44 17.71 -11.31
CA GLY A 77 9.32 18.61 -11.41
C GLY A 77 8.28 18.19 -12.45
N ARG A 78 7.08 18.71 -12.28
CA ARG A 78 5.97 18.57 -13.22
C ARG A 78 5.25 19.89 -13.31
N ALA A 79 5.19 20.48 -14.50
CA ALA A 79 4.36 21.64 -14.81
C ALA A 79 3.17 21.19 -15.65
N PHE A 80 1.96 21.53 -15.25
CA PHE A 80 0.76 21.05 -15.92
C PHE A 80 -0.40 22.05 -15.82
N GLY A 81 -1.42 21.81 -16.63
CA GLY A 81 -2.60 22.65 -16.74
C GLY A 81 -3.15 22.64 -18.16
N TRP A 82 -3.57 23.78 -18.64
CA TRP A 82 -4.08 23.94 -20.00
C TRP A 82 -3.37 25.08 -20.72
N LEU A 83 -3.11 24.87 -22.01
CA LEU A 83 -2.74 25.92 -22.94
C LEU A 83 -3.99 26.49 -23.58
N LYS A 84 -4.04 27.83 -23.66
CA LYS A 84 -5.03 28.58 -24.43
C LYS A 84 -4.33 29.33 -25.54
N VAL A 85 -4.75 29.11 -26.77
CA VAL A 85 -4.21 29.82 -27.94
C VAL A 85 -5.26 30.79 -28.51
N GLU A 86 -4.80 31.93 -28.97
CA GLU A 86 -5.69 32.94 -29.60
C GLU A 86 -6.05 32.56 -31.02
N THR A 87 -5.11 31.92 -31.73
CA THR A 87 -5.29 31.50 -33.11
C THR A 87 -5.02 30.01 -33.21
N ALA A 88 -6.02 29.27 -33.70
CA ALA A 88 -5.84 27.84 -33.97
C ALA A 88 -4.90 27.64 -35.17
N GLY A 89 -4.07 26.59 -35.12
CA GLY A 89 -3.18 26.25 -36.20
C GLY A 89 -1.93 25.51 -35.78
N ARG A 90 -0.99 25.43 -36.71
CA ARG A 90 0.25 24.70 -36.50
C ARG A 90 1.31 25.58 -35.86
N TYR A 91 1.62 25.26 -34.62
CA TYR A 91 2.66 25.92 -33.82
C TYR A 91 3.96 25.11 -33.91
N ARG A 92 5.12 25.79 -33.99
CA ARG A 92 6.40 25.19 -33.66
C ARG A 92 6.64 25.43 -32.19
N ILE A 93 6.95 24.39 -31.43
CA ILE A 93 7.20 24.45 -30.00
C ILE A 93 8.65 24.09 -29.75
N ARG A 94 9.33 24.86 -28.88
CA ARG A 94 10.71 24.66 -28.48
C ARG A 94 10.80 24.56 -26.98
N LEU A 95 11.47 23.53 -26.50
CA LEU A 95 11.74 23.28 -25.10
C LEU A 95 13.25 23.31 -24.87
N THR A 96 13.68 24.14 -23.90
CA THR A 96 15.05 24.17 -23.41
C THR A 96 15.04 23.70 -21.96
N CYS A 97 15.84 22.71 -21.62
CA CYS A 97 15.96 22.20 -20.27
C CYS A 97 17.38 21.78 -19.98
N ASP A 98 17.91 22.13 -18.81
CA ASP A 98 19.11 21.54 -18.26
C ASP A 98 18.74 20.28 -17.50
N ASP A 99 19.54 19.24 -17.68
CA ASP A 99 19.41 17.81 -17.51
C ASP A 99 18.34 17.16 -18.39
N GLY A 100 17.07 17.35 -18.21
CA GLY A 100 16.12 16.75 -19.12
C GLY A 100 14.64 17.06 -18.82
N ALA A 101 13.85 17.05 -19.90
CA ALA A 101 12.41 17.27 -19.82
C ALA A 101 11.64 16.56 -20.93
N THR A 102 10.38 16.25 -20.65
CA THR A 102 9.41 15.72 -21.63
C THR A 102 8.13 16.55 -21.62
N LEU A 103 7.67 16.99 -22.78
CA LEU A 103 6.43 17.72 -22.95
C LEU A 103 5.38 16.87 -23.66
N SER A 104 4.24 16.69 -23.04
CA SER A 104 3.04 16.13 -23.68
C SER A 104 1.97 17.20 -23.85
N ILE A 105 1.32 17.21 -24.99
CA ILE A 105 0.17 18.06 -25.30
C ILE A 105 -0.98 17.18 -25.74
N ASN A 106 -2.13 17.34 -25.13
CA ASN A 106 -3.32 16.51 -25.37
C ASN A 106 -3.01 15.00 -25.23
N GLY A 107 -2.19 14.65 -24.23
CA GLY A 107 -1.78 13.26 -23.94
C GLY A 107 -0.78 12.64 -24.92
N ARG A 108 -0.25 13.41 -25.87
CA ARG A 108 0.79 12.94 -26.81
C ARG A 108 2.11 13.60 -26.51
N GLU A 109 3.19 12.81 -26.39
CA GLU A 109 4.55 13.35 -26.29
C GLU A 109 4.89 14.13 -27.55
N VAL A 110 5.24 15.41 -27.37
CA VAL A 110 5.61 16.34 -28.44
C VAL A 110 7.11 16.58 -28.46
N LEU A 111 7.72 16.73 -27.29
CA LEU A 111 9.16 17.04 -27.11
C LEU A 111 9.76 16.17 -26.01
N ASN A 112 11.05 15.79 -26.21
CA ASN A 112 11.78 15.00 -25.24
C ASN A 112 13.29 15.31 -25.34
N THR A 113 13.82 16.11 -24.42
CA THR A 113 15.23 16.53 -24.42
C THR A 113 16.18 15.45 -23.92
N GLU A 114 15.70 14.38 -23.30
CA GLU A 114 16.54 13.26 -22.84
C GLU A 114 17.12 12.42 -23.99
N ARG A 115 16.57 12.52 -25.20
CA ARG A 115 16.98 11.70 -26.35
C ARG A 115 18.20 12.24 -27.11
N GLY A 116 18.72 13.39 -26.75
CA GLY A 116 19.77 14.05 -27.48
C GLY A 116 20.94 14.51 -26.63
N THR A 117 22.02 14.87 -27.27
CA THR A 117 23.22 15.47 -26.63
C THR A 117 23.08 16.97 -26.38
N GLY A 118 21.90 17.53 -26.57
CA GLY A 118 21.60 18.94 -26.40
C GLY A 118 20.35 19.13 -25.56
N PHE A 119 20.34 20.14 -24.74
CA PHE A 119 19.28 20.52 -23.84
C PHE A 119 18.11 21.25 -24.53
N VAL A 120 18.03 21.21 -25.85
CA VAL A 120 17.00 21.88 -26.65
C VAL A 120 16.39 20.91 -27.64
N ASP A 121 15.06 20.80 -27.63
CA ASP A 121 14.30 20.08 -28.64
C ASP A 121 13.20 20.99 -29.24
N GLN A 122 12.79 20.73 -30.47
CA GLN A 122 11.72 21.46 -31.14
C GLN A 122 10.88 20.54 -32.02
N ASN A 123 9.56 20.76 -32.04
CA ASN A 123 8.63 20.02 -32.86
C ASN A 123 7.41 20.89 -33.22
N THR A 124 6.48 20.36 -34.01
CA THR A 124 5.24 21.03 -34.36
C THR A 124 4.04 20.36 -33.70
N ALA A 125 3.08 21.17 -33.28
CA ALA A 125 1.81 20.71 -32.74
C ALA A 125 0.65 21.52 -33.33
N GLU A 126 -0.44 20.84 -33.66
CA GLU A 126 -1.70 21.49 -34.02
C GLU A 126 -2.43 21.89 -32.72
N LEU A 127 -2.54 23.21 -32.50
CA LEU A 127 -3.21 23.75 -31.35
C LEU A 127 -4.54 24.37 -31.75
N GLN A 128 -5.59 24.05 -31.01
CA GLN A 128 -6.92 24.60 -31.17
C GLN A 128 -7.12 25.84 -30.29
N SER A 129 -8.12 26.65 -30.54
CA SER A 129 -8.43 27.82 -29.71
C SER A 129 -9.00 27.48 -28.33
N GLU A 130 -9.31 26.23 -28.09
CA GLU A 130 -9.83 25.72 -26.83
C GLU A 130 -8.72 25.36 -25.85
N ARG A 131 -9.13 25.07 -24.62
CA ARG A 131 -8.21 24.62 -23.57
C ARG A 131 -7.60 23.27 -23.92
N ILE A 132 -6.28 23.21 -24.05
CA ILE A 132 -5.53 22.05 -24.46
C ILE A 132 -4.69 21.59 -23.28
N PRO A 133 -4.91 20.39 -22.71
CA PRO A 133 -4.13 19.93 -21.57
C PRO A 133 -2.66 19.75 -21.98
N PHE A 134 -1.75 20.20 -21.12
CA PHE A 134 -0.33 19.95 -21.25
C PHE A 134 0.22 19.35 -19.96
N ASP A 135 1.30 18.58 -20.09
CA ASP A 135 2.04 17.94 -19.02
C ASP A 135 3.54 17.97 -19.36
N LEU A 136 4.30 18.76 -18.62
CA LEU A 136 5.73 18.94 -18.78
C LEU A 136 6.43 18.38 -17.55
N LYS A 137 7.16 17.30 -17.72
CA LYS A 137 8.00 16.69 -16.68
C LYS A 137 9.44 17.09 -16.92
N PHE A 138 10.17 17.34 -15.85
CA PHE A 138 11.57 17.75 -15.91
C PHE A 138 12.35 17.28 -14.69
N TYR A 139 13.66 17.20 -14.78
CA TYR A 139 14.52 16.90 -13.65
C TYR A 139 15.81 17.70 -13.73
N GLU A 140 16.40 17.91 -12.57
CA GLU A 140 17.71 18.51 -12.36
C GLU A 140 18.51 17.58 -11.45
N ASN A 141 19.73 17.27 -11.85
CA ASN A 141 20.64 16.47 -11.05
C ASN A 141 21.56 17.37 -10.24
N THR A 142 22.45 18.10 -10.91
CA THR A 142 23.37 19.05 -10.27
C THR A 142 23.79 20.13 -11.27
N GLY A 143 23.88 21.38 -10.84
CA GLY A 143 24.39 22.45 -11.68
C GLY A 143 23.49 23.68 -11.75
N LYS A 144 23.16 24.12 -12.93
CA LYS A 144 22.30 25.29 -13.16
C LYS A 144 21.01 24.88 -13.80
N PHE A 145 19.96 24.88 -13.04
CA PHE A 145 18.62 24.61 -13.56
C PHE A 145 18.15 25.71 -14.51
N ASN A 146 17.67 25.30 -15.68
CA ASN A 146 17.04 26.17 -16.67
C ASN A 146 15.94 25.39 -17.41
N LEU A 147 14.72 25.86 -17.34
CA LEU A 147 13.57 25.28 -18.06
C LEU A 147 12.78 26.39 -18.76
N LYS A 148 12.75 26.35 -20.10
CA LYS A 148 12.10 27.37 -20.93
C LYS A 148 11.23 26.76 -22.00
N LEU A 149 9.96 27.18 -22.07
CA LEU A 149 9.01 26.81 -23.09
C LEU A 149 8.72 27.98 -24.03
N GLU A 150 9.00 27.78 -25.30
CA GLU A 150 8.84 28.79 -26.35
C GLU A 150 7.96 28.24 -27.47
N TRP A 151 7.28 29.13 -28.15
CA TRP A 151 6.54 28.80 -29.37
C TRP A 151 6.80 29.81 -30.50
N GLN A 152 6.58 29.34 -31.72
CA GLN A 152 6.42 30.17 -32.90
C GLN A 152 4.99 29.98 -33.41
N LYS A 153 4.19 31.05 -33.34
CA LYS A 153 2.79 31.01 -33.76
C LYS A 153 2.68 30.90 -35.30
N PRO A 154 1.53 30.47 -35.82
CA PRO A 154 1.28 30.55 -37.25
C PRO A 154 1.49 31.95 -37.78
N GLY A 155 2.40 32.11 -38.76
CA GLY A 155 2.75 33.42 -39.37
C GLY A 155 3.90 34.20 -38.74
N ASP A 156 4.38 33.80 -37.53
CA ASP A 156 5.54 34.44 -36.91
C ASP A 156 6.84 33.93 -37.55
N SER A 157 7.87 34.82 -37.61
CA SER A 157 9.22 34.47 -38.07
C SER A 157 10.08 33.84 -36.98
N ASP A 158 9.84 34.19 -35.70
CA ASP A 158 10.72 33.89 -34.58
C ASP A 158 9.98 33.19 -33.42
N PHE A 159 10.76 32.48 -32.59
CA PHE A 159 10.27 31.92 -31.35
C PHE A 159 10.16 33.00 -30.27
N SER A 160 9.08 32.93 -29.49
CA SER A 160 8.85 33.75 -28.30
C SER A 160 8.49 32.86 -27.12
N ILE A 161 8.82 33.30 -25.90
CA ILE A 161 8.38 32.60 -24.68
C ILE A 161 6.86 32.52 -24.68
N VAL A 162 6.30 31.34 -24.31
CA VAL A 162 4.86 31.20 -24.15
C VAL A 162 4.36 32.15 -23.07
N PRO A 163 3.47 33.10 -23.41
CA PRO A 163 3.12 34.19 -22.48
C PRO A 163 2.23 33.68 -21.33
N PRO A 164 2.20 34.40 -20.20
CA PRO A 164 1.36 34.05 -19.05
C PRO A 164 -0.11 33.87 -19.39
N SER A 165 -0.65 34.62 -20.33
CA SER A 165 -2.05 34.55 -20.77
C SER A 165 -2.42 33.22 -21.46
N ALA A 166 -1.42 32.48 -21.90
CA ALA A 166 -1.60 31.17 -22.54
C ALA A 166 -1.69 30.01 -21.54
N PHE A 167 -1.33 30.22 -20.27
CA PHE A 167 -1.39 29.17 -19.25
C PHE A 167 -2.61 29.33 -18.36
N LEU A 168 -3.30 28.20 -18.07
CA LEU A 168 -4.45 28.12 -17.19
C LEU A 168 -4.28 26.94 -16.22
N SER A 169 -4.61 27.19 -14.96
CA SER A 169 -4.72 26.17 -13.89
C SER A 169 -6.12 26.20 -13.29
N GLU A 170 -6.55 25.13 -12.64
CA GLU A 170 -7.79 25.12 -11.87
C GLU A 170 -7.70 26.08 -10.67
N ALA A 171 -8.68 26.94 -10.53
CA ALA A 171 -8.75 27.88 -9.41
C ALA A 171 -9.21 27.17 -8.13
N GLY A 172 -8.70 27.64 -6.99
CA GLY A 172 -9.14 27.17 -5.67
C GLY A 172 -8.64 25.77 -5.28
N GLN A 173 -7.76 25.16 -6.04
CA GLN A 173 -7.10 23.92 -5.61
C GLN A 173 -6.04 24.24 -4.55
N THR A 174 -6.16 23.57 -3.41
CA THR A 174 -5.10 23.54 -2.39
C THR A 174 -4.42 22.17 -2.45
N PHE A 175 -3.09 22.17 -2.52
CA PHE A 175 -2.30 20.96 -2.53
C PHE A 175 -1.56 20.80 -1.21
N VAL A 176 -1.56 19.60 -0.67
CA VAL A 176 -0.70 19.24 0.46
C VAL A 176 0.73 19.12 -0.05
N VAL A 177 1.67 19.73 0.65
CA VAL A 177 3.10 19.61 0.39
C VAL A 177 3.78 18.97 1.58
N SER A 178 4.90 18.32 1.33
CA SER A 178 5.73 17.70 2.37
C SER A 178 7.16 18.25 2.28
N PRO A 179 7.42 19.44 2.81
CA PRO A 179 8.74 20.06 2.79
C PRO A 179 9.78 19.20 3.51
N GLY A 180 11.04 19.29 3.09
CA GLY A 180 12.18 18.69 3.77
C GLY A 180 12.30 17.16 3.69
N ILE A 181 11.34 16.48 3.09
CA ILE A 181 11.37 15.02 2.97
C ILE A 181 11.81 14.64 1.57
N LYS A 182 13.04 14.16 1.43
CA LYS A 182 13.56 13.66 0.16
C LYS A 182 12.79 12.43 -0.32
N ARG A 183 12.54 12.38 -1.63
CA ARG A 183 11.80 11.29 -2.27
C ARG A 183 12.76 10.28 -2.87
N HIS A 184 12.41 9.02 -2.70
CA HIS A 184 13.05 7.95 -3.44
C HIS A 184 12.14 7.62 -4.63
N PHE A 185 12.58 7.97 -5.84
CA PHE A 185 11.95 7.48 -7.04
C PHE A 185 12.58 6.14 -7.37
N LEU A 186 11.94 5.10 -6.89
CA LEU A 186 12.39 3.75 -7.12
C LEU A 186 12.32 3.42 -8.60
N GLU A 187 13.40 2.88 -9.15
CA GLU A 187 13.27 2.10 -10.36
C GLU A 187 12.33 0.94 -10.03
N ILE A 188 11.20 0.88 -10.74
CA ILE A 188 10.32 -0.26 -10.65
C ILE A 188 11.16 -1.46 -11.05
N ASP A 189 11.44 -2.37 -10.11
CA ASP A 189 12.18 -3.59 -10.41
C ASP A 189 11.38 -4.37 -11.45
N ARG A 190 11.84 -4.32 -12.71
CA ARG A 190 11.21 -5.05 -13.80
C ARG A 190 11.30 -6.56 -13.63
N ARG A 191 12.05 -7.04 -12.64
CA ARG A 191 12.07 -8.42 -12.15
C ARG A 191 11.01 -8.64 -11.07
N ALA A 192 10.13 -7.67 -10.89
CA ALA A 192 9.01 -7.79 -9.97
C ALA A 192 8.15 -9.02 -10.30
N PRO A 193 7.46 -9.54 -9.30
CA PRO A 193 6.66 -10.74 -9.37
C PRO A 193 5.66 -10.78 -10.53
N GLY A 194 5.30 -11.96 -10.93
CA GLY A 194 4.28 -12.23 -11.96
C GLY A 194 4.85 -12.26 -13.38
N ASP A 195 4.28 -11.49 -14.28
CA ASP A 195 4.68 -11.43 -15.69
C ASP A 195 5.79 -10.41 -15.98
N GLY A 196 6.36 -9.81 -14.94
CA GLY A 196 7.30 -8.72 -15.07
C GLY A 196 6.64 -7.36 -15.36
N ARG A 197 5.33 -7.24 -15.19
CA ARG A 197 4.57 -5.99 -15.30
C ARG A 197 4.11 -5.50 -13.92
N PRO A 198 5.00 -4.94 -13.10
CA PRO A 198 4.62 -4.36 -11.82
C PRO A 198 3.62 -3.23 -12.04
N VAL A 199 2.84 -2.90 -11.00
CA VAL A 199 2.03 -1.68 -11.04
C VAL A 199 2.93 -0.45 -11.14
N ALA A 200 2.45 0.59 -11.83
CA ALA A 200 3.27 1.74 -12.19
C ALA A 200 3.65 2.64 -10.99
N GLY A 201 2.98 2.48 -9.84
CA GLY A 201 3.24 3.27 -8.65
C GLY A 201 2.06 3.30 -7.70
N VAL A 202 1.73 4.46 -7.16
CA VAL A 202 0.55 4.64 -6.30
C VAL A 202 -0.72 4.52 -7.13
N HIS A 203 -1.68 3.76 -6.62
CA HIS A 203 -2.94 3.52 -7.29
C HIS A 203 -3.69 4.84 -7.59
N PRO A 204 -4.20 5.08 -8.82
CA PRO A 204 -4.80 6.35 -9.22
C PRO A 204 -6.02 6.79 -8.40
N SER A 205 -6.69 5.85 -7.73
CA SER A 205 -7.77 6.17 -6.80
C SER A 205 -7.29 6.83 -5.52
N TYR A 206 -6.00 6.89 -5.27
CA TYR A 206 -5.43 7.40 -4.02
C TYR A 206 -4.29 8.37 -4.27
N ARG A 207 -4.19 9.37 -3.38
CA ARG A 207 -3.03 10.25 -3.28
C ARG A 207 -2.19 9.83 -2.09
N LEU A 208 -0.90 9.62 -2.32
CA LEU A 208 0.07 9.33 -1.26
C LEU A 208 0.56 10.64 -0.63
N GLU A 209 0.48 10.71 0.68
CA GLU A 209 0.95 11.83 1.47
C GLU A 209 2.02 11.34 2.46
N THR A 210 3.24 11.89 2.36
CA THR A 210 4.29 11.73 3.37
C THR A 210 4.19 12.90 4.32
N PHE A 211 3.70 12.69 5.53
CA PHE A 211 3.33 13.77 6.45
C PHE A 211 4.23 13.85 7.69
N ARG A 212 5.11 12.88 7.90
CA ARG A 212 6.05 12.90 9.03
C ARG A 212 7.05 14.04 8.90
N PRO A 213 7.53 14.64 10.02
CA PRO A 213 8.68 15.53 10.00
C PRO A 213 9.94 14.81 9.46
N GLU A 214 10.84 15.52 8.81
CA GLU A 214 12.04 14.96 8.19
C GLU A 214 12.94 14.23 9.20
N ASN A 215 13.14 14.84 10.36
CA ASN A 215 13.97 14.28 11.44
C ASN A 215 13.30 13.11 12.18
N PHE A 216 12.03 12.84 11.93
CA PHE A 216 11.32 11.70 12.51
C PHE A 216 11.35 10.51 11.57
N LYS A 217 12.19 9.52 11.90
CA LYS A 217 12.47 8.33 11.09
C LYS A 217 12.03 7.04 11.81
N PRO A 218 10.71 6.82 12.00
CA PRO A 218 10.23 5.71 12.81
C PRO A 218 10.23 4.39 12.04
N GLN A 219 10.65 3.31 12.72
CA GLN A 219 10.38 1.94 12.33
C GLN A 219 9.07 1.51 13.00
N ILE A 220 7.97 1.55 12.27
CA ILE A 220 6.62 1.41 12.85
C ILE A 220 6.34 -0.04 13.23
N GLY A 221 6.20 -0.32 14.52
CA GLY A 221 5.77 -1.60 15.09
C GLY A 221 4.26 -1.74 15.18
N GLY A 222 3.56 -0.66 15.46
CA GLY A 222 2.10 -0.62 15.59
C GLY A 222 1.56 0.81 15.51
N MET A 223 0.27 0.95 15.14
CA MET A 223 -0.44 2.22 15.07
C MET A 223 -1.87 2.08 15.55
N CYS A 224 -2.37 3.08 16.27
CA CYS A 224 -3.79 3.24 16.57
C CYS A 224 -4.18 4.71 16.62
N PHE A 225 -5.47 5.00 16.70
CA PHE A 225 -6.00 6.35 16.81
C PHE A 225 -6.66 6.56 18.17
N LEU A 226 -6.48 7.75 18.73
CA LEU A 226 -7.14 8.22 19.92
C LEU A 226 -8.50 8.83 19.55
N PRO A 227 -9.45 8.93 20.50
CA PRO A 227 -10.77 9.51 20.24
C PRO A 227 -10.76 10.97 19.74
N ASP A 228 -9.71 11.70 20.04
CA ASP A 228 -9.52 13.08 19.60
C ASP A 228 -8.90 13.23 18.20
N GLY A 229 -8.63 12.10 17.52
CA GLY A 229 -8.08 12.05 16.18
C GLY A 229 -6.56 12.07 16.09
N ARG A 230 -5.84 12.16 17.22
CA ARG A 230 -4.40 11.92 17.26
C ARG A 230 -4.08 10.45 16.98
N SER A 231 -2.90 10.16 16.49
CA SER A 231 -2.41 8.79 16.35
C SER A 231 -1.37 8.49 17.43
N ALA A 232 -1.43 7.28 17.99
CA ALA A 232 -0.34 6.71 18.77
C ALA A 232 0.37 5.65 17.92
N ILE A 233 1.70 5.69 17.92
CA ILE A 233 2.54 4.73 17.21
C ILE A 233 3.59 4.16 18.17
N CYS A 234 3.92 2.87 18.04
CA CYS A 234 5.08 2.29 18.69
C CYS A 234 6.16 1.97 17.65
N THR A 235 7.43 2.04 18.06
CA THR A 235 8.57 1.83 17.17
C THR A 235 9.34 0.56 17.54
N TRP A 236 9.61 -0.26 16.52
CA TRP A 236 10.46 -1.43 16.62
C TRP A 236 11.91 -1.04 16.32
N ASP A 237 12.55 -0.43 17.27
CA ASP A 237 13.96 -0.02 17.26
C ASP A 237 14.58 -0.26 18.64
N GLN A 238 15.83 0.14 18.82
CA GLN A 238 16.54 -0.06 20.08
C GLN A 238 15.97 0.77 21.26
N VAL A 239 15.23 1.83 20.96
CA VAL A 239 14.62 2.69 21.99
C VAL A 239 13.32 2.09 22.49
N GLY A 240 12.54 1.46 21.58
CA GLY A 240 11.24 0.89 21.90
C GLY A 240 10.29 1.96 22.41
N ALA A 241 9.98 2.95 21.56
CA ALA A 241 9.24 4.12 21.99
C ALA A 241 7.77 4.09 21.56
N VAL A 242 6.94 4.85 22.28
CA VAL A 242 5.59 5.24 21.84
C VAL A 242 5.57 6.75 21.64
N TYR A 243 5.07 7.16 20.48
CA TYR A 243 4.89 8.56 20.13
C TYR A 243 3.43 8.90 19.91
N ILE A 244 3.04 10.10 20.30
CA ILE A 244 1.76 10.72 19.92
C ILE A 244 2.00 11.65 18.74
N VAL A 245 1.27 11.44 17.66
CA VAL A 245 1.33 12.23 16.42
C VAL A 245 0.10 13.13 16.34
N GLU A 246 0.34 14.43 16.35
CA GLU A 246 -0.68 15.49 16.36
C GLU A 246 -0.69 16.25 15.02
N GLY A 247 -1.78 16.96 14.74
CA GLY A 247 -1.88 17.82 13.57
C GLY A 247 -2.17 17.10 12.25
N LEU A 248 -2.62 15.85 12.30
CA LEU A 248 -2.91 15.03 11.13
C LEU A 248 -3.95 15.64 10.19
N ASN A 249 -4.90 16.44 10.73
CA ASN A 249 -5.98 17.08 9.99
C ASN A 249 -5.76 18.59 9.80
N SER A 250 -4.59 19.11 10.21
CA SER A 250 -4.33 20.54 10.08
C SER A 250 -4.05 20.91 8.62
N SER A 251 -4.71 21.96 8.14
CA SER A 251 -4.44 22.59 6.85
C SER A 251 -3.04 23.23 6.76
N SER A 252 -2.40 23.46 7.91
CA SER A 252 -1.06 24.03 8.01
C SER A 252 0.07 23.04 7.70
N GLY A 253 -0.24 21.75 7.53
CA GLY A 253 0.76 20.69 7.27
C GLY A 253 1.74 20.43 8.43
N GLN A 254 1.59 21.10 9.56
CA GLN A 254 2.49 20.95 10.71
C GLN A 254 2.09 19.76 11.57
N VAL A 255 2.67 18.62 11.29
CA VAL A 255 2.60 17.45 12.14
C VAL A 255 3.61 17.60 13.28
N LYS A 256 3.14 17.36 14.51
CA LYS A 256 3.99 17.33 15.71
C LYS A 256 4.07 15.91 16.23
N VAL A 257 5.26 15.51 16.64
CA VAL A 257 5.53 14.19 17.22
C VAL A 257 6.03 14.40 18.65
N LYS A 258 5.36 13.78 19.61
CA LYS A 258 5.69 13.84 21.02
C LYS A 258 6.02 12.45 21.55
N LEU A 259 7.12 12.32 22.25
CA LEU A 259 7.46 11.10 22.95
C LEU A 259 6.50 10.92 24.13
N PHE A 260 5.81 9.77 24.17
CA PHE A 260 4.88 9.41 25.24
C PHE A 260 5.47 8.38 26.20
N ALA A 261 6.18 7.38 25.68
CA ALA A 261 6.86 6.35 26.46
C ALA A 261 8.07 5.83 25.71
N GLU A 262 9.06 5.28 26.44
CA GLU A 262 10.24 4.63 25.87
C GLU A 262 10.73 3.47 26.74
N GLY A 263 11.68 2.68 26.26
CA GLY A 263 12.24 1.55 26.98
C GLY A 263 11.42 0.26 26.88
N LEU A 264 10.52 0.18 25.89
CA LEU A 264 9.72 -1.02 25.66
C LEU A 264 10.51 -2.06 24.84
N GLY A 265 10.33 -3.34 25.15
CA GLY A 265 11.03 -4.45 24.51
C GLY A 265 10.41 -4.87 23.19
N GLU A 266 10.92 -4.40 22.06
CA GLU A 266 10.48 -4.75 20.70
C GLU A 266 8.95 -4.59 20.49
N PRO A 267 8.36 -3.39 20.70
CA PRO A 267 6.91 -3.22 20.62
C PRO A 267 6.42 -3.34 19.16
N LEU A 268 5.53 -4.33 18.90
CA LEU A 268 4.99 -4.64 17.58
C LEU A 268 3.45 -4.65 17.49
N GLY A 269 2.79 -4.11 18.50
CA GLY A 269 1.36 -3.89 18.54
C GLY A 269 0.98 -2.81 19.52
N ILE A 270 -0.03 -1.99 19.20
CA ILE A 270 -0.56 -0.94 20.07
C ILE A 270 -2.05 -0.77 19.85
N ALA A 271 -2.78 -0.53 20.94
CA ALA A 271 -4.20 -0.21 20.90
C ALA A 271 -4.55 0.84 21.97
N TYR A 272 -5.55 1.67 21.71
CA TYR A 272 -6.15 2.55 22.70
C TYR A 272 -7.39 1.88 23.29
N LEU A 273 -7.33 1.53 24.57
CA LEU A 273 -8.37 0.77 25.25
C LEU A 273 -8.61 1.36 26.65
N ASP A 274 -9.88 1.53 27.01
CA ASP A 274 -10.30 1.97 28.36
C ASP A 274 -9.63 3.27 28.84
N GLY A 275 -9.31 4.17 27.91
CA GLY A 275 -8.70 5.45 28.21
C GLY A 275 -7.17 5.47 28.20
N ASP A 276 -6.50 4.33 28.02
CA ASP A 276 -5.05 4.17 28.06
C ASP A 276 -4.48 3.54 26.78
N LEU A 277 -3.17 3.63 26.61
CA LEU A 277 -2.47 2.91 25.54
C LEU A 277 -1.98 1.56 26.06
N TRP A 278 -2.24 0.54 25.26
CA TRP A 278 -1.82 -0.84 25.52
C TRP A 278 -0.85 -1.26 24.43
N VAL A 279 0.28 -1.81 24.81
CA VAL A 279 1.37 -2.15 23.88
C VAL A 279 1.77 -3.60 24.04
N THR A 280 1.89 -4.30 22.93
CA THR A 280 2.46 -5.66 22.89
C THR A 280 3.97 -5.54 22.78
N GLN A 281 4.66 -6.00 23.78
CA GLN A 281 6.10 -6.23 23.79
C GLN A 281 6.41 -7.70 23.52
N LYS A 282 7.69 -8.04 23.34
CA LYS A 282 8.11 -9.42 23.04
C LYS A 282 7.58 -10.46 24.03
N GLY A 283 7.57 -10.17 25.32
CA GLY A 283 7.19 -11.09 26.41
C GLY A 283 5.97 -10.69 27.22
N GLU A 284 5.31 -9.55 26.90
CA GLU A 284 4.18 -9.07 27.68
C GLU A 284 3.27 -8.09 26.93
N ILE A 285 2.08 -7.88 27.47
CA ILE A 285 1.23 -6.73 27.16
C ILE A 285 1.35 -5.73 28.31
N THR A 286 1.75 -4.51 27.98
CA THR A 286 1.91 -3.42 28.93
C THR A 286 0.86 -2.34 28.70
N ARG A 287 0.19 -1.93 29.76
CA ARG A 287 -0.68 -0.77 29.79
C ARG A 287 0.11 0.45 30.22
N LEU A 288 0.04 1.51 29.43
CA LEU A 288 0.74 2.78 29.66
C LEU A 288 -0.30 3.83 30.11
N ARG A 289 -0.09 4.44 31.26
CA ARG A 289 -0.96 5.46 31.83
C ARG A 289 -0.25 6.79 32.00
N ASP A 290 -0.93 7.84 31.66
CA ASP A 290 -0.58 9.23 31.91
C ASP A 290 -1.53 9.75 32.99
N ASN A 291 -1.11 9.63 34.25
CA ASN A 291 -1.96 9.92 35.42
C ASN A 291 -2.06 11.42 35.70
N ASP A 292 -0.98 12.17 35.48
CA ASP A 292 -0.92 13.61 35.71
C ASP A 292 -1.28 14.46 34.48
N LYS A 293 -1.49 13.79 33.31
CA LYS A 293 -1.90 14.37 32.04
C LYS A 293 -0.89 15.37 31.45
N ASP A 294 0.38 15.11 31.65
CA ASP A 294 1.49 15.89 31.07
C ASP A 294 1.81 15.48 29.63
N GLY A 295 1.21 14.37 29.13
CA GLY A 295 1.42 13.82 27.81
C GLY A 295 2.53 12.78 27.76
N LYS A 296 2.95 12.25 28.89
CA LYS A 296 3.90 11.13 29.04
C LYS A 296 3.31 10.05 29.94
N ALA A 297 3.79 8.83 29.75
CA ALA A 297 3.39 7.72 30.61
C ALA A 297 4.13 7.75 31.95
N ASP A 298 3.38 7.83 33.04
CA ASP A 298 3.90 7.74 34.44
C ASP A 298 3.95 6.30 34.92
N GLN A 299 3.06 5.46 34.40
CA GLN A 299 2.87 4.11 34.88
C GLN A 299 2.88 3.09 33.74
N PHE A 300 3.69 2.06 33.95
CA PHE A 300 3.80 0.89 33.07
C PHE A 300 3.28 -0.31 33.85
N GLU A 301 2.15 -0.86 33.44
CA GLU A 301 1.49 -1.96 34.12
C GLU A 301 1.49 -3.20 33.22
N ALA A 302 2.19 -4.26 33.64
CA ALA A 302 2.16 -5.55 32.95
C ALA A 302 0.78 -6.20 33.14
N ILE A 303 0.01 -6.31 32.07
CA ILE A 303 -1.34 -6.89 32.11
C ILE A 303 -1.29 -8.41 31.91
N ALA A 304 -0.48 -8.85 30.96
CA ALA A 304 -0.32 -10.26 30.64
C ALA A 304 1.12 -10.55 30.25
N SER A 305 1.66 -11.67 30.69
CA SER A 305 3.03 -12.11 30.41
C SER A 305 3.13 -13.63 30.55
N GLY A 306 4.36 -14.17 30.42
CA GLY A 306 4.66 -15.55 30.70
C GLY A 306 4.52 -16.51 29.53
N TRP A 307 4.29 -16.03 28.29
CA TRP A 307 4.55 -16.85 27.11
C TRP A 307 6.06 -16.87 26.81
N PRO A 308 6.56 -17.95 26.19
CA PRO A 308 7.96 -18.06 25.84
C PRO A 308 8.44 -16.92 24.95
N ALA A 309 9.55 -16.31 25.31
CA ALA A 309 10.25 -15.32 24.52
C ALA A 309 11.75 -15.50 24.71
N SER A 310 12.52 -15.48 23.65
CA SER A 310 13.97 -15.59 23.66
C SER A 310 14.66 -14.42 22.99
N GLN A 311 15.98 -14.40 22.97
CA GLN A 311 16.76 -13.40 22.24
C GLN A 311 16.88 -13.74 20.75
N ASN A 312 16.18 -14.76 20.26
CA ASN A 312 16.20 -15.10 18.83
C ASN A 312 15.66 -13.93 18.01
N TYR A 313 16.42 -13.54 16.99
CA TYR A 313 16.11 -12.39 16.14
C TYR A 313 14.82 -12.56 15.31
N HIS A 314 14.29 -13.77 15.19
CA HIS A 314 13.09 -14.09 14.45
C HIS A 314 11.89 -14.42 15.34
N GLU A 315 12.05 -14.38 16.64
CA GLU A 315 10.98 -14.61 17.58
C GLU A 315 10.35 -13.28 18.00
N PHE A 316 9.17 -13.03 17.44
CA PHE A 316 8.42 -11.78 17.63
C PHE A 316 7.09 -12.06 18.32
N THR A 317 6.52 -11.01 18.91
CA THR A 317 5.12 -10.98 19.35
C THR A 317 4.42 -9.83 18.65
N PHE A 318 3.56 -10.16 17.70
CA PHE A 318 2.94 -9.23 16.76
C PHE A 318 1.53 -8.85 17.16
N ASN A 319 1.13 -7.62 16.82
CA ASN A 319 -0.21 -7.06 16.90
C ASN A 319 -0.80 -6.99 18.32
N LEU A 320 -1.86 -6.27 18.45
CA LEU A 320 -2.78 -6.27 19.57
C LEU A 320 -4.18 -6.01 19.02
N VAL A 321 -4.97 -7.06 18.85
CA VAL A 321 -6.31 -6.98 18.28
C VAL A 321 -7.35 -7.14 19.38
N PRO A 322 -8.03 -6.07 19.78
CA PRO A 322 -9.10 -6.17 20.77
C PRO A 322 -10.40 -6.69 20.14
N ARG A 323 -11.08 -7.62 20.84
CA ARG A 323 -12.41 -8.11 20.46
C ARG A 323 -13.24 -8.38 21.72
N GLY A 324 -14.12 -7.46 22.05
CA GLY A 324 -14.89 -7.51 23.32
C GLY A 324 -13.97 -7.45 24.54
N ASN A 325 -14.10 -8.43 25.44
CA ASN A 325 -13.24 -8.55 26.65
C ASN A 325 -11.97 -9.36 26.40
N LYS A 326 -11.62 -9.63 25.16
CA LYS A 326 -10.44 -10.40 24.77
C LYS A 326 -9.47 -9.54 23.96
N LEU A 327 -8.21 -9.90 24.09
CA LEU A 327 -7.11 -9.38 23.28
C LEU A 327 -6.47 -10.55 22.53
N TYR A 328 -6.05 -10.32 21.31
CA TYR A 328 -5.38 -11.31 20.48
C TYR A 328 -4.04 -10.77 20.01
N LEU A 329 -3.03 -11.62 20.08
CA LEU A 329 -1.69 -11.37 19.54
C LEU A 329 -1.17 -12.62 18.85
N ALA A 330 -0.13 -12.48 18.02
CA ALA A 330 0.46 -13.58 17.31
C ALA A 330 1.97 -13.71 17.65
N THR A 331 2.43 -14.92 17.90
CA THR A 331 3.84 -15.22 18.18
C THR A 331 4.47 -15.89 16.97
N SER A 332 5.71 -15.53 16.62
CA SER A 332 6.48 -16.21 15.59
C SER A 332 7.38 -17.29 16.16
N VAL A 333 7.94 -18.10 15.26
CA VAL A 333 8.87 -19.18 15.66
C VAL A 333 10.31 -18.70 15.61
N PRO A 334 11.19 -19.18 16.51
CA PRO A 334 12.62 -18.98 16.42
C PRO A 334 13.16 -19.69 15.18
N LEU A 335 14.13 -19.07 14.50
CA LEU A 335 14.83 -19.68 13.38
C LEU A 335 16.18 -20.25 13.80
N ARG A 336 16.58 -21.30 13.08
CA ARG A 336 17.94 -21.84 13.15
C ARG A 336 18.98 -20.91 12.56
N GLY A 337 20.17 -21.04 13.06
CA GLY A 337 21.41 -20.44 12.61
C GLY A 337 22.34 -20.25 13.78
N GLY A 338 23.59 -19.95 13.59
CA GLY A 338 24.56 -19.67 14.66
C GLY A 338 24.17 -18.50 15.60
N TRP A 339 22.95 -18.00 15.48
CA TRP A 339 22.32 -16.95 16.24
C TRP A 339 21.17 -17.43 17.13
N THR A 340 20.84 -18.71 17.12
CA THR A 340 19.88 -19.26 18.06
C THR A 340 20.55 -19.35 19.43
N TYR A 341 20.04 -18.62 20.39
CA TYR A 341 20.39 -18.74 21.81
C TYR A 341 19.87 -20.05 22.42
N TYR A 342 19.90 -21.09 21.65
CA TYR A 342 19.72 -22.41 22.18
C TYR A 342 21.07 -22.83 22.77
N ASN A 343 21.17 -22.87 24.07
CA ASN A 343 22.32 -23.47 24.72
C ASN A 343 22.22 -24.99 24.57
N PRO A 344 23.07 -25.63 23.72
CA PRO A 344 23.07 -27.09 23.59
C PRO A 344 23.46 -27.67 24.95
N GLY A 345 22.52 -28.22 25.66
CA GLY A 345 22.69 -28.72 27.01
C GLY A 345 21.81 -28.06 28.08
N SER A 346 21.07 -26.98 27.73
CA SER A 346 19.94 -26.61 28.55
C SER A 346 18.77 -27.50 28.15
N GLU A 347 18.34 -28.39 29.01
CA GLU A 347 17.14 -29.21 28.86
C GLU A 347 15.82 -28.38 28.89
N GLN A 348 15.90 -27.09 28.79
CA GLN A 348 14.74 -26.23 28.64
C GLN A 348 14.27 -26.23 27.18
N ALA A 349 13.68 -27.34 26.79
CA ALA A 349 12.59 -27.31 25.82
C ALA A 349 11.62 -26.18 26.26
N PHE A 350 11.10 -25.39 25.31
CA PHE A 350 10.07 -24.39 25.63
C PHE A 350 9.10 -24.99 26.63
N PRO A 351 8.93 -24.37 27.83
CA PRO A 351 8.16 -24.97 28.92
C PRO A 351 6.69 -25.21 28.56
N ILE A 352 6.23 -24.64 27.44
CA ILE A 352 4.88 -24.80 26.91
C ILE A 352 4.99 -25.17 25.42
N PRO A 353 4.84 -26.46 25.07
CA PRO A 353 4.76 -26.88 23.68
C PRO A 353 3.69 -26.11 22.91
N ASN A 354 3.97 -25.72 21.65
CA ASN A 354 3.05 -25.09 20.70
C ASN A 354 2.71 -23.60 20.92
N VAL A 355 3.40 -22.86 21.76
CA VAL A 355 3.20 -21.41 21.88
C VAL A 355 3.89 -20.63 20.76
N PRO A 356 5.16 -20.87 20.39
CA PRO A 356 5.73 -20.24 19.19
C PRO A 356 4.93 -20.61 17.93
N GLY A 357 4.66 -19.61 17.09
CA GLY A 357 3.83 -19.81 15.90
C GLY A 357 2.33 -19.91 16.18
N SER A 358 1.87 -19.26 17.24
CA SER A 358 0.48 -19.32 17.68
C SER A 358 -0.19 -17.95 17.72
N ILE A 359 -1.51 -17.98 17.73
CA ILE A 359 -2.33 -16.85 18.15
C ILE A 359 -2.75 -17.10 19.59
N LEU A 360 -2.48 -16.14 20.47
CA LEU A 360 -2.87 -16.16 21.85
C LEU A 360 -4.14 -15.35 22.06
N GLU A 361 -5.09 -15.90 22.82
CA GLU A 361 -6.25 -15.20 23.36
C GLU A 361 -5.97 -14.82 24.81
N ILE A 362 -6.10 -13.54 25.14
CA ILE A 362 -5.85 -13.00 26.47
C ILE A 362 -7.14 -12.43 27.04
N GLU A 363 -7.47 -12.79 28.27
CA GLU A 363 -8.56 -12.19 29.04
C GLU A 363 -8.12 -10.80 29.52
N LYS A 364 -8.73 -9.74 29.00
CA LYS A 364 -8.32 -8.35 29.31
C LYS A 364 -8.36 -8.04 30.81
N SER A 365 -9.33 -8.58 31.54
CA SER A 365 -9.54 -8.28 32.97
C SER A 365 -8.59 -9.03 33.91
N THR A 366 -8.04 -10.16 33.51
CA THR A 366 -7.22 -11.02 34.37
C THR A 366 -5.80 -11.25 33.87
N GLY A 367 -5.51 -10.90 32.63
CA GLY A 367 -4.25 -11.20 31.96
C GLY A 367 -4.02 -12.68 31.65
N LYS A 368 -4.98 -13.56 31.97
CA LYS A 368 -4.85 -14.99 31.67
C LYS A 368 -4.91 -15.20 30.16
N TRP A 369 -4.00 -16.00 29.65
CA TRP A 369 -3.94 -16.30 28.23
C TRP A 369 -3.99 -17.79 27.93
N SER A 370 -4.35 -18.11 26.70
CA SER A 370 -4.35 -19.47 26.16
C SER A 370 -4.09 -19.45 24.66
N VAL A 371 -3.61 -20.57 24.11
CA VAL A 371 -3.48 -20.73 22.66
C VAL A 371 -4.84 -20.79 22.01
N PHE A 372 -5.09 -19.86 21.09
CA PHE A 372 -6.32 -19.79 20.32
C PHE A 372 -6.24 -20.62 19.03
N ALA A 373 -5.10 -20.54 18.33
CA ALA A 373 -4.77 -21.25 17.10
C ALA A 373 -3.26 -21.37 16.97
N ASN A 374 -2.76 -22.28 16.15
CA ASN A 374 -1.32 -22.52 16.00
C ASN A 374 -0.93 -22.97 14.58
N GLY A 375 0.35 -23.35 14.39
CA GLY A 375 0.86 -23.79 13.09
C GLY A 375 1.22 -22.65 12.16
N LEU A 376 1.50 -21.46 12.69
CA LEU A 376 2.02 -20.29 11.98
C LEU A 376 3.55 -20.23 12.09
N ARG A 377 4.20 -19.52 11.16
CA ARG A 377 5.66 -19.32 11.20
C ARG A 377 6.04 -17.89 11.60
N THR A 378 5.64 -16.92 10.80
CA THR A 378 5.91 -15.50 11.04
C THR A 378 4.64 -14.71 10.72
N PRO A 379 3.68 -14.75 11.65
CA PRO A 379 2.39 -14.08 11.46
C PRO A 379 2.51 -12.58 11.71
N ASN A 380 3.18 -11.87 10.78
CA ASN A 380 3.55 -10.46 10.97
C ASN A 380 2.36 -9.50 11.04
N GLY A 381 1.20 -9.89 10.55
CA GLY A 381 0.04 -9.00 10.61
C GLY A 381 -1.25 -9.75 10.85
N MET A 382 -2.03 -9.27 11.82
CA MET A 382 -3.37 -9.76 12.13
C MET A 382 -4.32 -8.59 12.30
N GLY A 383 -5.49 -8.67 11.65
CA GLY A 383 -6.49 -7.62 11.73
C GLY A 383 -7.91 -8.14 11.54
N LEU A 384 -8.90 -7.27 11.81
CA LEU A 384 -10.29 -7.54 11.51
C LEU A 384 -10.59 -7.26 10.04
N GLY A 385 -11.26 -8.19 9.38
CA GLY A 385 -11.60 -8.12 7.97
C GLY A 385 -13.08 -8.32 7.70
N VAL A 386 -13.37 -9.00 6.61
CA VAL A 386 -14.73 -9.29 6.16
C VAL A 386 -15.52 -10.00 7.26
N ASP A 387 -16.81 -9.67 7.41
CA ASP A 387 -17.72 -10.18 8.43
C ASP A 387 -17.26 -9.95 9.89
N GLY A 388 -16.29 -9.05 10.13
CA GLY A 388 -15.71 -8.83 11.46
C GLY A 388 -14.83 -9.98 11.96
N GLU A 389 -14.44 -10.89 11.07
CA GLU A 389 -13.56 -12.00 11.38
C GLU A 389 -12.09 -11.58 11.40
N MET A 390 -11.27 -12.35 12.10
CA MET A 390 -9.82 -12.12 12.15
C MET A 390 -9.13 -12.82 10.98
N PHE A 391 -8.20 -12.09 10.36
CA PHE A 391 -7.31 -12.62 9.33
C PHE A 391 -5.86 -12.37 9.72
N VAL A 392 -4.99 -13.33 9.38
CA VAL A 392 -3.57 -13.25 9.69
C VAL A 392 -2.73 -13.58 8.46
N SER A 393 -1.74 -12.71 8.19
CA SER A 393 -0.70 -13.00 7.20
C SER A 393 0.33 -13.97 7.79
N ASP A 394 0.87 -14.86 6.97
CA ASP A 394 1.97 -15.73 7.37
C ASP A 394 2.97 -15.94 6.25
N ASN A 395 4.25 -15.96 6.59
CA ASN A 395 5.33 -16.04 5.63
C ASN A 395 5.65 -17.49 5.26
N GLN A 396 6.17 -17.66 4.04
CA GLN A 396 6.79 -18.91 3.58
C GLN A 396 7.81 -19.44 4.60
N GLY A 397 7.90 -20.77 4.73
CA GLY A 397 8.84 -21.43 5.63
C GLY A 397 8.83 -22.93 5.48
N SER A 398 9.42 -23.63 6.45
CA SER A 398 9.30 -25.09 6.53
C SER A 398 7.83 -25.47 6.74
N TRP A 399 7.33 -26.43 5.99
CA TRP A 399 5.92 -26.85 5.94
C TRP A 399 4.94 -25.81 5.38
N LEU A 400 5.41 -24.59 5.14
CA LEU A 400 4.67 -23.51 4.51
C LEU A 400 5.26 -23.22 3.13
N PRO A 401 4.72 -23.85 2.08
CA PRO A 401 5.30 -23.76 0.74
C PRO A 401 5.31 -22.34 0.17
N CYS A 402 4.41 -21.49 0.64
CA CYS A 402 4.26 -20.12 0.16
C CYS A 402 3.67 -19.22 1.24
N SER A 403 3.90 -17.92 1.14
CA SER A 403 3.22 -16.90 1.98
C SER A 403 1.72 -16.91 1.71
N ARG A 404 0.93 -16.46 2.70
CA ARG A 404 -0.53 -16.59 2.62
C ARG A 404 -1.25 -15.68 3.62
N ILE A 405 -2.56 -15.52 3.42
CA ILE A 405 -3.49 -14.96 4.42
C ILE A 405 -4.44 -16.07 4.88
N ASN A 406 -4.54 -16.25 6.19
CA ASN A 406 -5.42 -17.25 6.82
C ASN A 406 -6.61 -16.58 7.50
N HIS A 407 -7.76 -17.23 7.50
CA HIS A 407 -8.87 -16.92 8.40
C HIS A 407 -8.59 -17.53 9.76
N VAL A 408 -8.60 -16.71 10.80
CA VAL A 408 -8.28 -17.12 12.17
C VAL A 408 -9.51 -17.70 12.85
N LYS A 409 -9.43 -18.95 13.28
CA LYS A 409 -10.51 -19.62 14.01
C LYS A 409 -9.97 -20.38 15.23
N ARG A 410 -10.80 -20.51 16.25
CA ARG A 410 -10.46 -21.26 17.47
C ARG A 410 -10.10 -22.71 17.13
N GLY A 411 -8.94 -23.17 17.63
CA GLY A 411 -8.41 -24.52 17.37
C GLY A 411 -7.87 -24.72 15.95
N GLY A 412 -7.76 -23.65 15.16
CA GLY A 412 -7.17 -23.71 13.82
C GLY A 412 -5.70 -24.11 13.84
N PHE A 413 -5.31 -24.94 12.86
CA PHE A 413 -3.91 -25.32 12.61
C PHE A 413 -3.51 -24.95 11.19
N TYR A 414 -2.45 -24.15 11.06
CA TYR A 414 -2.07 -23.55 9.77
C TYR A 414 -0.84 -24.17 9.11
N GLY A 415 -0.37 -25.31 9.59
CA GLY A 415 0.53 -26.21 8.88
C GLY A 415 2.00 -26.15 9.27
N HIS A 416 2.52 -25.04 9.84
CA HIS A 416 3.89 -25.03 10.34
C HIS A 416 4.03 -25.98 11.52
N GLN A 417 5.10 -26.77 11.51
CA GLN A 417 5.37 -27.71 12.59
C GLN A 417 6.67 -27.30 13.28
N LEU A 418 6.60 -27.17 14.61
CA LEU A 418 7.77 -26.95 15.44
C LEU A 418 8.55 -28.25 15.59
N ALA A 419 9.87 -28.16 15.49
CA ALA A 419 10.74 -29.29 15.79
C ALA A 419 10.74 -29.58 17.30
N PRO A 420 10.63 -30.82 17.70
CA PRO A 420 10.96 -31.18 19.07
C PRO A 420 12.48 -31.06 19.31
N GLY A 421 12.89 -30.32 20.34
CA GLY A 421 14.26 -30.24 20.78
C GLY A 421 15.15 -29.15 20.18
N PRO A 422 16.46 -29.15 20.53
CA PRO A 422 17.40 -28.05 20.25
C PRO A 422 17.69 -27.79 18.78
N ASP A 423 17.45 -28.78 17.98
CA ASP A 423 17.52 -28.69 16.55
C ASP A 423 16.14 -28.35 15.98
N SER A 424 15.85 -27.08 15.81
CA SER A 424 14.56 -26.57 15.32
C SER A 424 14.14 -27.06 13.91
N THR A 425 14.87 -28.02 13.30
CA THR A 425 14.40 -28.76 12.13
C THR A 425 13.97 -30.14 12.59
N PRO A 426 12.69 -30.47 12.53
CA PRO A 426 12.26 -31.82 12.78
C PRO A 426 12.99 -32.75 11.83
N LYS A 427 13.42 -33.90 12.32
CA LYS A 427 13.88 -34.96 11.44
C LYS A 427 12.68 -35.47 10.64
N PRO A 428 12.83 -35.80 9.35
CA PRO A 428 11.73 -36.29 8.53
C PRO A 428 10.92 -37.41 9.17
N SER A 429 11.57 -38.26 9.96
CA SER A 429 10.94 -39.36 10.70
C SER A 429 10.06 -38.96 11.88
N GLU A 430 10.19 -37.72 12.35
CA GLU A 430 9.47 -37.20 13.51
C GLU A 430 8.29 -36.29 13.12
N MET A 431 8.20 -35.97 11.84
CA MET A 431 7.15 -35.10 11.31
C MET A 431 6.00 -35.92 10.74
N LYS A 432 4.81 -35.50 11.03
CA LYS A 432 3.63 -36.06 10.38
C LYS A 432 3.38 -35.22 9.11
N PRO A 433 3.80 -35.71 7.92
CA PRO A 433 3.72 -34.93 6.69
C PRO A 433 2.29 -34.58 6.27
N GLU A 434 1.30 -35.15 6.89
CA GLU A 434 -0.10 -35.05 6.51
C GLU A 434 -1.01 -34.55 7.65
N LEU A 435 -0.49 -33.72 8.56
CA LEU A 435 -1.41 -33.04 9.48
C LEU A 435 -2.36 -32.17 8.65
N PRO A 436 -3.68 -32.37 8.77
CA PRO A 436 -4.65 -31.56 8.04
C PRO A 436 -4.57 -30.13 8.50
N ALA A 437 -4.00 -29.29 7.67
CA ALA A 437 -3.93 -27.85 7.92
C ALA A 437 -5.19 -27.16 7.37
N ASP A 438 -5.63 -26.12 8.06
CA ASP A 438 -6.65 -25.23 7.55
C ASP A 438 -6.16 -24.55 6.26
N PRO A 439 -6.96 -24.55 5.19
CA PRO A 439 -6.56 -23.92 3.95
C PRO A 439 -6.50 -22.41 4.09
N PRO A 440 -5.54 -21.74 3.42
CA PRO A 440 -5.50 -20.27 3.42
C PRO A 440 -6.67 -19.68 2.65
N VAL A 441 -7.04 -18.46 2.99
CA VAL A 441 -8.00 -17.67 2.21
C VAL A 441 -7.42 -17.32 0.85
N VAL A 442 -6.14 -16.91 0.84
CA VAL A 442 -5.37 -16.68 -0.37
C VAL A 442 -3.93 -17.18 -0.20
N TRP A 443 -3.44 -17.92 -1.17
CA TRP A 443 -2.02 -18.15 -1.39
C TRP A 443 -1.42 -16.91 -2.07
N LEU A 444 -0.21 -16.56 -1.66
CA LEU A 444 0.53 -15.40 -2.17
C LEU A 444 1.83 -15.89 -2.82
N PRO A 445 1.81 -16.32 -4.10
CA PRO A 445 2.98 -16.87 -4.77
C PRO A 445 4.21 -15.99 -4.60
N HIS A 446 5.25 -16.60 -3.99
CA HIS A 446 6.50 -15.94 -3.64
C HIS A 446 7.21 -15.46 -4.90
N GLY A 447 7.70 -14.23 -4.88
CA GLY A 447 8.28 -13.60 -6.06
C GLY A 447 7.27 -13.10 -7.09
N GLU A 448 5.95 -13.27 -6.88
CA GLU A 448 4.90 -12.84 -7.80
C GLU A 448 3.96 -11.78 -7.21
N ILE A 449 3.32 -12.04 -6.08
CA ILE A 449 2.37 -11.10 -5.49
C ILE A 449 2.83 -10.57 -4.13
N SER A 450 3.49 -11.40 -3.31
CA SER A 450 3.98 -11.01 -2.01
C SER A 450 5.18 -11.87 -1.59
N ASN A 451 6.04 -11.30 -0.77
CA ASN A 451 7.16 -12.04 -0.18
C ASN A 451 7.05 -12.08 1.35
N SER A 452 6.79 -10.93 1.95
CA SER A 452 6.69 -10.78 3.40
C SER A 452 5.40 -10.02 3.75
N PRO A 453 4.23 -10.68 3.61
CA PRO A 453 2.95 -10.02 3.85
C PRO A 453 2.84 -9.56 5.29
N SER A 454 2.18 -8.43 5.48
CA SER A 454 1.95 -7.81 6.77
C SER A 454 0.45 -7.55 7.01
N GLU A 455 0.13 -6.65 7.90
CA GLU A 455 -1.21 -6.45 8.45
C GLU A 455 -2.32 -6.36 7.42
N PRO A 456 -3.31 -7.29 7.44
CA PRO A 456 -4.52 -7.18 6.65
C PRO A 456 -5.53 -6.27 7.34
N VAL A 457 -6.17 -5.37 6.56
CA VAL A 457 -7.21 -4.45 7.06
C VAL A 457 -8.41 -4.43 6.13
N LEU A 458 -9.62 -4.29 6.70
CA LEU A 458 -10.83 -4.08 5.93
C LEU A 458 -10.78 -2.71 5.25
N VAL A 459 -11.11 -2.65 3.97
CA VAL A 459 -11.20 -1.39 3.23
C VAL A 459 -12.54 -0.74 3.53
N ASN A 460 -12.52 0.47 4.09
CA ASN A 460 -13.73 1.18 4.49
C ASN A 460 -14.04 2.42 3.64
N GLU A 461 -13.16 2.77 2.69
CA GLU A 461 -13.32 3.89 1.76
C GLU A 461 -12.94 3.54 0.32
N GLY A 462 -13.54 4.28 -0.62
CA GLY A 462 -13.21 4.19 -2.04
C GLY A 462 -13.89 3.01 -2.78
N PRO A 463 -13.43 2.70 -4.01
CA PRO A 463 -14.09 1.75 -4.89
C PRO A 463 -13.97 0.29 -4.42
N PHE A 464 -13.05 0.01 -3.51
CA PHE A 464 -12.78 -1.33 -2.98
C PHE A 464 -13.37 -1.57 -1.59
N LYS A 465 -14.25 -0.68 -1.12
CA LYS A 465 -14.92 -0.81 0.18
C LYS A 465 -15.54 -2.20 0.36
N GLY A 466 -15.28 -2.82 1.52
CA GLY A 466 -15.70 -4.18 1.84
C GLY A 466 -14.74 -5.29 1.39
N GLN A 467 -13.66 -4.93 0.70
CA GLN A 467 -12.52 -5.81 0.42
C GLN A 467 -11.44 -5.64 1.49
N MET A 468 -10.27 -6.22 1.32
CA MET A 468 -9.17 -6.08 2.26
C MET A 468 -7.90 -5.60 1.56
N PHE A 469 -7.12 -4.78 2.27
CA PHE A 469 -5.73 -4.48 1.92
C PHE A 469 -4.79 -5.24 2.85
N PHE A 470 -3.58 -5.53 2.39
CA PHE A 470 -2.47 -6.01 3.23
C PHE A 470 -1.15 -5.44 2.72
N GLY A 471 -0.24 -5.18 3.64
CA GLY A 471 1.08 -4.65 3.32
C GLY A 471 2.06 -5.75 2.91
N ASP A 472 3.23 -5.33 2.39
CA ASP A 472 4.38 -6.20 2.17
C ASP A 472 5.67 -5.48 2.56
N VAL A 473 6.42 -6.09 3.48
CA VAL A 473 7.66 -5.49 4.00
C VAL A 473 8.79 -5.51 2.97
N THR A 474 8.83 -6.51 2.10
CA THR A 474 9.90 -6.67 1.11
C THR A 474 9.64 -5.85 -0.15
N TYR A 475 8.42 -5.82 -0.64
CA TYR A 475 8.10 -5.12 -1.89
C TYR A 475 7.74 -3.65 -1.73
N GLY A 476 7.57 -3.16 -0.49
CA GLY A 476 7.28 -1.76 -0.23
C GLY A 476 5.97 -1.29 -0.86
N GLY A 477 4.97 -2.16 -0.84
CA GLY A 477 3.67 -1.93 -1.44
C GLY A 477 2.52 -2.45 -0.60
N ILE A 478 1.32 -2.15 -1.07
CA ILE A 478 0.07 -2.69 -0.53
C ILE A 478 -0.58 -3.52 -1.63
N GLN A 479 -1.04 -4.69 -1.26
CA GLN A 479 -1.82 -5.57 -2.12
C GLN A 479 -3.29 -5.54 -1.70
N ARG A 480 -4.16 -5.93 -2.61
CA ARG A 480 -5.60 -5.99 -2.38
C ARG A 480 -6.09 -7.42 -2.49
N MET A 481 -7.09 -7.78 -1.69
CA MET A 481 -7.80 -9.04 -1.88
C MET A 481 -9.31 -8.85 -1.76
N ASN A 482 -10.05 -9.52 -2.63
CA ASN A 482 -11.47 -9.76 -2.41
C ASN A 482 -11.67 -11.15 -1.80
N VAL A 483 -12.50 -11.21 -0.78
CA VAL A 483 -12.79 -12.43 -0.04
C VAL A 483 -14.27 -12.77 -0.18
N GLU A 484 -14.56 -14.06 -0.34
CA GLU A 484 -15.93 -14.59 -0.30
C GLU A 484 -16.00 -15.83 0.59
N LYS A 485 -17.20 -16.15 1.05
CA LYS A 485 -17.48 -17.35 1.87
C LYS A 485 -18.30 -18.33 1.06
N VAL A 486 -17.73 -19.50 0.76
CA VAL A 486 -18.38 -20.56 0.00
C VAL A 486 -18.46 -21.80 0.87
N ASN A 487 -19.66 -22.37 1.05
CA ASN A 487 -19.91 -23.54 1.91
C ASN A 487 -19.32 -23.38 3.34
N GLY A 488 -19.29 -22.15 3.87
CA GLY A 488 -18.74 -21.87 5.19
C GLY A 488 -17.24 -21.61 5.23
N VAL A 489 -16.50 -21.75 4.12
CA VAL A 489 -15.06 -21.55 4.01
C VAL A 489 -14.76 -20.23 3.33
N TYR A 490 -13.84 -19.42 3.89
CA TYR A 490 -13.35 -18.20 3.26
C TYR A 490 -12.28 -18.52 2.22
N GLN A 491 -12.37 -17.86 1.08
CA GLN A 491 -11.47 -17.95 -0.06
C GLN A 491 -11.53 -16.66 -0.86
N GLY A 492 -10.65 -16.48 -1.84
CA GLY A 492 -10.69 -15.26 -2.63
C GLY A 492 -9.53 -15.07 -3.56
N ALA A 493 -9.44 -13.87 -4.14
CA ALA A 493 -8.40 -13.44 -5.06
C ALA A 493 -7.53 -12.34 -4.47
N ALA A 494 -6.24 -12.43 -4.67
CA ALA A 494 -5.27 -11.37 -4.41
C ALA A 494 -4.92 -10.63 -5.71
N PHE A 495 -4.72 -9.31 -5.63
CA PHE A 495 -4.41 -8.41 -6.72
C PHE A 495 -3.25 -7.51 -6.33
N ARG A 496 -2.37 -7.19 -7.28
CA ARG A 496 -1.43 -6.09 -7.09
C ARG A 496 -2.19 -4.78 -7.03
N PHE A 497 -1.82 -3.91 -6.12
CA PHE A 497 -2.58 -2.69 -5.90
C PHE A 497 -1.73 -1.42 -5.98
N THR A 498 -0.74 -1.23 -5.12
CA THR A 498 0.06 0.00 -5.11
C THR A 498 1.51 -0.26 -4.70
N GLN A 499 2.42 0.54 -5.25
CA GLN A 499 3.85 0.58 -4.94
C GLN A 499 4.32 2.03 -4.82
N GLY A 500 5.62 2.24 -4.61
CA GLY A 500 6.21 3.58 -4.51
C GLY A 500 6.09 4.20 -3.12
N LEU A 501 5.94 3.36 -2.10
CA LEU A 501 5.96 3.79 -0.69
C LEU A 501 7.42 3.95 -0.21
N GLU A 502 7.63 4.75 0.83
CA GLU A 502 8.99 5.10 1.28
C GLU A 502 9.74 3.96 1.99
N ALA A 503 9.07 2.91 2.43
CA ALA A 503 9.68 1.75 3.07
C ALA A 503 8.82 0.49 2.91
N GLY A 504 9.29 -0.64 3.43
CA GLY A 504 8.50 -1.85 3.57
C GLY A 504 7.25 -1.61 4.43
N VAL A 505 6.09 -2.04 3.96
CA VAL A 505 4.81 -1.81 4.66
C VAL A 505 4.62 -2.83 5.75
N ASN A 506 4.59 -2.37 7.01
CA ASN A 506 4.40 -3.22 8.18
C ASN A 506 2.99 -3.11 8.76
N ARG A 507 2.49 -1.88 8.90
CA ARG A 507 1.21 -1.62 9.57
C ARG A 507 0.31 -0.74 8.71
N LEU A 508 -0.98 -1.03 8.78
CA LEU A 508 -2.04 -0.31 8.10
C LEU A 508 -3.14 0.04 9.10
N ALA A 509 -3.54 1.30 9.15
CA ALA A 509 -4.65 1.73 10.01
C ALA A 509 -5.50 2.81 9.33
N TRP A 510 -6.82 2.67 9.38
CA TRP A 510 -7.71 3.74 8.94
C TRP A 510 -7.83 4.82 10.01
N GLY A 511 -7.54 6.05 9.62
CA GLY A 511 -7.74 7.21 10.46
C GLY A 511 -9.21 7.66 10.52
N PRO A 512 -9.58 8.45 11.52
CA PRO A 512 -10.91 9.05 11.63
C PRO A 512 -11.21 10.06 10.50
N ASP A 513 -10.18 10.48 9.76
CA ASP A 513 -10.25 11.31 8.56
C ASP A 513 -10.46 10.50 7.26
N HIS A 514 -10.81 9.22 7.39
CA HIS A 514 -11.05 8.29 6.28
C HIS A 514 -9.83 8.06 5.36
N LYS A 515 -8.61 8.35 5.83
CA LYS A 515 -7.38 8.03 5.13
C LYS A 515 -6.74 6.75 5.67
N LEU A 516 -6.08 6.01 4.80
CA LEU A 516 -5.32 4.82 5.19
C LEU A 516 -3.89 5.23 5.58
N TYR A 517 -3.55 5.09 6.84
CA TYR A 517 -2.22 5.35 7.38
C TYR A 517 -1.34 4.11 7.23
N ILE A 518 -0.07 4.34 6.89
CA ILE A 518 0.89 3.32 6.50
C ILE A 518 2.14 3.48 7.36
N GLY A 519 2.43 2.46 8.14
CA GLY A 519 3.64 2.36 8.93
C GLY A 519 4.72 1.56 8.21
N GLY A 520 5.85 2.21 7.94
CA GLY A 520 7.01 1.61 7.31
C GLY A 520 7.97 0.99 8.31
N ILE A 521 8.63 -0.09 7.90
CA ILE A 521 9.67 -0.77 8.66
C ILE A 521 10.75 -1.30 7.73
N GLY A 522 11.90 -1.62 8.28
CA GLY A 522 12.96 -2.35 7.60
C GLY A 522 14.06 -2.77 8.55
N SER A 523 14.65 -3.91 8.26
CA SER A 523 15.77 -4.48 9.00
C SER A 523 16.84 -5.00 8.02
N ASN A 524 17.80 -5.74 8.50
CA ASN A 524 18.80 -6.39 7.64
C ASN A 524 18.20 -7.59 6.88
N GLY A 525 18.88 -8.02 5.84
CA GLY A 525 18.46 -9.16 5.03
C GLY A 525 17.23 -8.86 4.17
N ASN A 526 16.31 -9.81 4.08
CA ASN A 526 15.11 -9.73 3.22
C ASN A 526 13.94 -8.94 3.84
N TRP A 527 14.14 -8.32 5.00
CA TRP A 527 13.07 -7.61 5.70
C TRP A 527 13.16 -6.10 5.51
N ASN A 528 13.52 -5.68 4.35
CA ASN A 528 13.49 -4.27 3.98
C ASN A 528 13.13 -4.12 2.51
N HIS A 529 12.58 -2.99 2.18
CA HIS A 529 12.38 -2.56 0.82
C HIS A 529 13.53 -1.64 0.42
N GLN A 530 14.44 -2.12 -0.45
CA GLN A 530 15.54 -1.35 -1.03
C GLN A 530 16.41 -0.59 0.01
N ASN A 531 16.68 -1.21 1.15
CA ASN A 531 17.41 -0.66 2.30
C ASN A 531 16.72 0.49 3.04
N HIS A 532 15.48 0.82 2.71
CA HIS A 532 14.68 1.78 3.47
C HIS A 532 14.07 1.11 4.70
N ARG A 533 14.23 1.75 5.87
CA ARG A 533 13.93 1.12 7.17
C ARG A 533 12.85 1.83 7.97
N PHE A 534 12.41 3.00 7.54
CA PHE A 534 11.45 3.81 8.27
C PHE A 534 10.44 4.44 7.32
N GLY A 535 9.25 4.69 7.79
CA GLY A 535 8.23 5.36 7.01
C GLY A 535 6.96 5.63 7.79
N LEU A 536 6.33 6.75 7.49
CA LEU A 536 5.00 7.10 7.97
C LEU A 536 4.28 7.94 6.92
N GLN A 537 3.38 7.30 6.20
CA GLN A 537 2.66 7.86 5.07
C GLN A 537 1.16 7.62 5.21
N ARG A 538 0.35 8.18 4.32
CA ARG A 538 -1.07 7.88 4.23
C ARG A 538 -1.58 7.97 2.80
N LEU A 539 -2.61 7.21 2.50
CA LEU A 539 -3.36 7.25 1.25
C LEU A 539 -4.71 7.94 1.47
N ALA A 540 -4.95 8.99 0.69
CA ALA A 540 -6.22 9.69 0.65
C ALA A 540 -6.99 9.32 -0.62
N PHE A 541 -8.25 8.91 -0.50
CA PHE A 541 -9.09 8.63 -1.66
C PHE A 541 -9.35 9.91 -2.46
N THR A 542 -9.16 9.84 -3.79
CA THR A 542 -9.25 11.00 -4.70
C THR A 542 -10.62 11.18 -5.35
N GLY A 543 -11.55 10.24 -5.12
CA GLY A 543 -12.82 10.19 -5.86
C GLY A 543 -12.71 9.60 -7.27
N LYS A 544 -11.50 9.23 -7.71
CA LYS A 544 -11.26 8.63 -9.03
C LYS A 544 -11.26 7.10 -8.96
N SER A 545 -11.53 6.45 -10.07
CA SER A 545 -11.44 5.01 -10.27
C SER A 545 -10.44 4.73 -11.39
N ALA A 546 -9.70 3.63 -11.30
CA ALA A 546 -8.89 3.09 -12.38
C ALA A 546 -9.60 1.88 -12.98
N PHE A 547 -9.33 1.57 -14.25
CA PHE A 547 -9.85 0.35 -14.88
C PHE A 547 -9.04 -0.86 -14.39
N GLU A 548 -9.71 -1.82 -13.76
CA GLU A 548 -9.09 -3.06 -13.26
C GLU A 548 -10.13 -4.14 -12.91
N MET A 549 -9.66 -5.35 -12.62
CA MET A 549 -10.50 -6.39 -12.02
C MET A 549 -10.92 -5.97 -10.61
N LEU A 550 -12.21 -5.69 -10.41
CA LEU A 550 -12.75 -5.31 -9.11
C LEU A 550 -12.85 -6.52 -8.18
N SER A 551 -13.38 -7.64 -8.68
CA SER A 551 -13.55 -8.87 -7.91
C SER A 551 -13.56 -10.10 -8.80
N ILE A 552 -13.15 -11.22 -8.24
CA ILE A 552 -13.30 -12.54 -8.83
C ILE A 552 -14.04 -13.40 -7.82
N LYS A 553 -15.14 -14.02 -8.26
CA LYS A 553 -15.95 -14.94 -7.45
C LYS A 553 -16.10 -16.26 -8.17
N VAL A 554 -16.06 -17.37 -7.43
CA VAL A 554 -16.31 -18.69 -8.01
C VAL A 554 -17.78 -18.88 -8.35
N SER A 555 -18.07 -19.55 -9.46
CA SER A 555 -19.38 -20.07 -9.84
C SER A 555 -19.31 -21.61 -9.96
N PRO A 556 -20.43 -22.31 -10.10
CA PRO A 556 -20.40 -23.78 -10.20
C PRO A 556 -19.56 -24.32 -11.38
N THR A 557 -19.37 -23.53 -12.43
CA THR A 557 -18.71 -23.93 -13.68
C THR A 557 -17.46 -23.13 -14.02
N GLY A 558 -17.03 -22.21 -13.13
CA GLY A 558 -15.88 -21.34 -13.39
C GLY A 558 -15.82 -20.13 -12.48
N PHE A 559 -15.63 -18.94 -13.06
CA PHE A 559 -15.49 -17.71 -12.27
C PHE A 559 -16.26 -16.55 -12.88
N ARG A 560 -16.77 -15.68 -12.02
CA ARG A 560 -17.29 -14.35 -12.39
C ARG A 560 -16.24 -13.30 -12.09
N VAL A 561 -15.82 -12.59 -13.12
CA VAL A 561 -14.88 -11.48 -13.03
C VAL A 561 -15.63 -10.18 -13.24
N LYS A 562 -15.59 -9.29 -12.26
CA LYS A 562 -16.18 -7.96 -12.33
C LYS A 562 -15.08 -6.92 -12.42
N PHE A 563 -15.27 -5.94 -13.29
CA PHE A 563 -14.36 -4.81 -13.47
C PHE A 563 -14.91 -3.54 -12.82
N THR A 564 -14.05 -2.59 -12.55
CA THR A 564 -14.41 -1.27 -12.00
C THR A 564 -15.22 -0.44 -13.00
N GLU A 565 -15.01 -0.67 -14.31
CA GLU A 565 -15.65 0.06 -15.39
C GLU A 565 -16.14 -0.90 -16.50
N PRO A 566 -17.05 -0.45 -17.39
CA PRO A 566 -17.43 -1.21 -18.57
C PRO A 566 -16.23 -1.56 -19.46
N VAL A 567 -16.27 -2.72 -20.09
CA VAL A 567 -15.25 -3.21 -21.01
C VAL A 567 -15.67 -2.98 -22.47
N SER A 568 -14.70 -2.74 -23.36
CA SER A 568 -14.98 -2.48 -24.78
C SER A 568 -15.40 -3.76 -25.53
N ARG A 569 -14.57 -4.79 -25.40
CA ARG A 569 -14.80 -6.15 -25.90
C ARG A 569 -14.16 -7.11 -24.94
N ILE A 570 -14.84 -8.21 -24.64
CA ILE A 570 -14.32 -9.23 -23.72
C ILE A 570 -14.79 -10.62 -24.15
N GLY A 571 -13.86 -11.58 -24.10
CA GLY A 571 -14.09 -12.98 -24.42
C GLY A 571 -13.07 -13.86 -23.72
N ALA A 572 -13.13 -15.16 -23.95
CA ALA A 572 -12.21 -16.14 -23.34
C ALA A 572 -10.73 -15.83 -23.67
N SER A 573 -10.43 -15.36 -24.87
CA SER A 573 -9.07 -15.02 -25.32
C SER A 573 -8.41 -13.84 -24.57
N ASN A 574 -9.20 -13.06 -23.83
CA ASN A 574 -8.66 -11.99 -23.00
C ASN A 574 -8.14 -12.48 -21.64
N PHE A 575 -8.23 -13.79 -21.37
CA PHE A 575 -7.79 -14.40 -20.12
C PHE A 575 -6.84 -15.55 -20.39
N GLU A 576 -5.56 -15.37 -20.12
CA GLU A 576 -4.63 -16.46 -19.98
C GLU A 576 -4.69 -16.99 -18.55
N MET A 577 -4.97 -18.28 -18.41
CA MET A 577 -5.13 -18.93 -17.12
C MET A 577 -3.94 -19.83 -16.82
N THR A 578 -3.49 -19.78 -15.58
CA THR A 578 -2.56 -20.80 -15.05
C THR A 578 -3.14 -21.35 -13.76
N SER A 579 -3.34 -22.65 -13.65
CA SER A 579 -3.70 -23.29 -12.38
C SER A 579 -2.54 -24.07 -11.82
N PHE A 580 -2.42 -24.10 -10.50
CA PHE A 580 -1.40 -24.86 -9.77
C PHE A 580 -1.83 -25.04 -8.32
N ARG A 581 -1.15 -25.92 -7.61
CA ARG A 581 -1.34 -26.10 -6.16
C ARG A 581 -0.01 -26.08 -5.42
N TYR A 582 -0.11 -25.95 -4.11
CA TYR A 582 1.01 -26.11 -3.20
C TYR A 582 0.82 -27.36 -2.32
N ALA A 583 1.93 -28.00 -1.93
CA ALA A 583 1.94 -29.09 -0.96
C ALA A 583 2.94 -28.76 0.17
N PRO A 584 2.56 -29.00 1.43
CA PRO A 584 3.49 -28.89 2.55
C PRO A 584 4.69 -29.81 2.38
N ARG A 585 5.86 -29.35 2.77
CA ARG A 585 7.09 -30.15 2.82
C ARG A 585 8.01 -29.62 3.91
N GLU A 586 8.88 -30.47 4.42
CA GLU A 586 9.82 -30.14 5.52
C GLU A 586 10.80 -29.01 5.18
N PHE A 587 11.15 -28.85 3.90
CA PHE A 587 12.06 -27.82 3.44
C PHE A 587 11.39 -26.45 3.37
N TYR A 588 12.22 -25.41 3.41
CA TYR A 588 11.78 -24.03 3.28
C TYR A 588 11.13 -23.77 1.92
N GLY A 589 9.89 -23.32 1.94
CA GLY A 589 9.11 -23.04 0.75
C GLY A 589 8.77 -24.29 -0.08
N GLY A 590 8.07 -24.09 -1.17
CA GLY A 590 7.71 -25.16 -2.09
C GLY A 590 7.43 -24.65 -3.51
N PRO A 591 7.67 -25.49 -4.53
CA PRO A 591 7.34 -25.14 -5.90
C PRO A 591 5.83 -25.15 -6.15
N LYS A 592 5.42 -24.51 -7.21
CA LYS A 592 4.11 -24.74 -7.82
C LYS A 592 4.07 -26.17 -8.39
N LEU A 593 3.04 -26.91 -8.04
CA LEU A 593 2.81 -28.29 -8.49
C LEU A 593 1.62 -28.33 -9.44
N ASP A 594 1.60 -29.33 -10.33
CA ASP A 594 0.50 -29.58 -11.28
C ASP A 594 0.12 -28.32 -12.07
N VAL A 595 1.13 -27.63 -12.60
CA VAL A 595 0.98 -26.38 -13.32
C VAL A 595 0.36 -26.65 -14.69
N GLU A 596 -0.82 -26.08 -14.93
CA GLU A 596 -1.50 -26.14 -16.23
C GLU A 596 -1.74 -24.72 -16.75
N ARG A 597 -1.49 -24.50 -18.05
CA ARG A 597 -1.82 -23.25 -18.75
C ARG A 597 -2.93 -23.52 -19.73
N PHE A 598 -3.95 -22.68 -19.75
CA PHE A 598 -5.12 -22.86 -20.60
C PHE A 598 -5.85 -21.55 -20.83
N LEU A 599 -6.79 -21.56 -21.78
CA LEU A 599 -7.80 -20.51 -21.95
C LEU A 599 -9.13 -21.02 -21.38
N PRO A 600 -10.00 -20.15 -20.86
CA PRO A 600 -11.37 -20.52 -20.51
C PRO A 600 -12.06 -21.21 -21.69
N THR A 601 -12.83 -22.25 -21.42
CA THR A 601 -13.61 -22.98 -22.44
C THR A 601 -14.84 -22.23 -22.94
N GLY A 602 -15.26 -21.21 -22.21
CA GLY A 602 -16.35 -20.32 -22.53
C GLY A 602 -16.29 -19.00 -21.77
N ALA A 603 -16.95 -18.00 -22.33
CA ALA A 603 -17.08 -16.68 -21.72
C ALA A 603 -18.46 -16.11 -22.04
N ARG A 604 -19.17 -15.62 -21.04
CA ARG A 604 -20.49 -15.01 -21.16
C ARG A 604 -20.55 -13.67 -20.44
N LEU A 605 -20.83 -12.61 -21.15
CA LEU A 605 -21.03 -11.29 -20.56
C LEU A 605 -22.33 -11.29 -19.73
N LEU A 606 -22.21 -10.93 -18.46
CA LEU A 606 -23.35 -10.80 -17.53
C LEU A 606 -23.85 -9.36 -17.45
N ALA A 607 -22.94 -8.42 -17.49
CA ALA A 607 -23.20 -6.98 -17.51
C ALA A 607 -22.06 -6.27 -18.27
N SER A 608 -22.20 -4.97 -18.53
CA SER A 608 -21.17 -4.20 -19.27
C SER A 608 -19.77 -4.27 -18.62
N ASN A 609 -19.68 -4.62 -17.33
CA ASN A 609 -18.44 -4.73 -16.59
C ASN A 609 -18.28 -6.08 -15.85
N GLU A 610 -19.06 -7.11 -16.21
CA GLU A 610 -19.00 -8.41 -15.54
C GLU A 610 -19.10 -9.56 -16.54
N ILE A 611 -18.16 -10.51 -16.45
CA ILE A 611 -18.09 -11.70 -17.30
C ILE A 611 -18.05 -12.96 -16.45
N GLU A 612 -18.75 -14.00 -16.90
CA GLU A 612 -18.63 -15.36 -16.41
C GLU A 612 -17.75 -16.18 -17.35
N LEU A 613 -16.70 -16.76 -16.79
CA LEU A 613 -15.76 -17.63 -17.48
C LEU A 613 -16.06 -19.08 -17.12
N THR A 614 -16.14 -19.95 -18.11
CA THR A 614 -16.31 -21.40 -17.92
C THR A 614 -14.95 -22.09 -18.02
N MET A 615 -14.63 -22.94 -17.05
CA MET A 615 -13.40 -23.72 -17.02
C MET A 615 -13.48 -24.84 -15.99
N PRO A 616 -12.62 -25.89 -16.10
CA PRO A 616 -12.54 -26.91 -15.07
C PRO A 616 -12.08 -26.33 -13.73
N LEU A 617 -12.74 -26.73 -12.65
CA LEU A 617 -12.43 -26.32 -11.30
C LEU A 617 -11.85 -27.48 -10.48
N LYS A 618 -10.72 -27.24 -9.81
CA LYS A 618 -10.03 -28.22 -8.93
C LYS A 618 -9.86 -27.57 -7.55
N LYS A 619 -10.54 -28.10 -6.51
CA LYS A 619 -10.36 -27.62 -5.13
C LYS A 619 -8.90 -27.76 -4.68
N GLY A 620 -8.42 -26.82 -3.86
CA GLY A 620 -7.05 -26.77 -3.38
C GLY A 620 -6.06 -26.17 -4.39
N PHE A 621 -6.54 -25.67 -5.53
CA PHE A 621 -5.72 -25.03 -6.56
C PHE A 621 -5.78 -23.51 -6.47
N VAL A 622 -4.73 -22.88 -6.93
CA VAL A 622 -4.67 -21.44 -7.22
C VAL A 622 -4.89 -21.25 -8.70
N TYR A 623 -5.76 -20.31 -9.06
CA TYR A 623 -6.01 -19.88 -10.44
C TYR A 623 -5.45 -18.49 -10.63
N GLN A 624 -4.37 -18.40 -11.42
CA GLN A 624 -3.80 -17.13 -11.85
C GLN A 624 -4.51 -16.69 -13.11
N PHE A 625 -5.06 -15.49 -13.06
CA PHE A 625 -5.68 -14.77 -14.18
C PHE A 625 -4.66 -13.80 -14.72
N ARG A 626 -4.47 -13.77 -16.02
CA ARG A 626 -3.72 -12.74 -16.73
C ARG A 626 -4.59 -12.15 -17.83
N LEU A 627 -4.76 -10.83 -17.78
CA LEU A 627 -5.49 -10.09 -18.81
C LEU A 627 -4.61 -9.83 -20.02
N VAL A 628 -5.14 -10.09 -21.22
CA VAL A 628 -4.48 -9.88 -22.51
C VAL A 628 -5.35 -9.00 -23.39
N ASP A 629 -4.77 -7.95 -23.93
CA ASP A 629 -5.40 -7.02 -24.89
C ASP A 629 -6.80 -6.52 -24.47
N LEU A 630 -7.04 -6.38 -23.17
CA LEU A 630 -8.28 -5.88 -22.62
C LEU A 630 -8.19 -4.39 -22.33
N LYS A 631 -9.24 -3.66 -22.73
CA LYS A 631 -9.39 -2.23 -22.44
C LYS A 631 -10.78 -1.92 -21.90
N SER A 632 -10.88 -0.83 -21.16
CA SER A 632 -12.17 -0.26 -20.77
C SER A 632 -12.93 0.22 -22.02
N ALA A 633 -14.23 0.48 -21.89
CA ALA A 633 -15.02 1.10 -22.95
C ALA A 633 -14.52 2.50 -23.33
N LYS A 634 -13.72 3.13 -22.49
CA LYS A 634 -13.03 4.41 -22.73
C LYS A 634 -11.66 4.25 -23.39
N GLY A 635 -11.19 3.01 -23.60
CA GLY A 635 -9.90 2.69 -24.19
C GLY A 635 -8.73 2.63 -23.18
N GLU A 636 -9.00 2.67 -21.88
CA GLU A 636 -7.99 2.62 -20.82
C GLU A 636 -7.43 1.21 -20.66
N ASN A 637 -6.15 1.12 -20.35
CA ASN A 637 -5.49 -0.14 -19.97
C ASN A 637 -5.80 -0.50 -18.52
N PRO A 638 -5.80 -1.80 -18.17
CA PRO A 638 -5.91 -2.22 -16.77
C PRO A 638 -4.77 -1.69 -15.91
N TRP A 639 -5.09 -1.23 -14.70
CA TRP A 639 -4.08 -0.85 -13.72
C TRP A 639 -3.21 -2.05 -13.31
N SER A 640 -3.84 -3.20 -13.07
CA SER A 640 -3.19 -4.48 -12.80
C SER A 640 -3.71 -5.54 -13.77
N TYR A 641 -2.80 -6.32 -14.34
CA TYR A 641 -3.11 -7.34 -15.34
C TYR A 641 -3.32 -8.73 -14.74
N GLU A 642 -2.99 -8.95 -13.47
CA GLU A 642 -2.97 -10.26 -12.86
C GLU A 642 -3.76 -10.33 -11.55
N ALA A 643 -4.28 -11.54 -11.29
CA ALA A 643 -4.90 -11.91 -10.03
C ALA A 643 -4.64 -13.38 -9.72
N TRP A 644 -4.63 -13.74 -8.44
CA TRP A 644 -4.42 -15.12 -7.95
C TRP A 644 -5.59 -15.50 -7.05
N TYR A 645 -6.48 -16.36 -7.54
CA TYR A 645 -7.63 -16.85 -6.78
C TYR A 645 -7.31 -18.22 -6.15
N THR A 646 -7.46 -18.34 -4.85
CA THR A 646 -7.33 -19.61 -4.13
C THR A 646 -8.70 -20.27 -4.03
N LEU A 647 -8.85 -21.46 -4.63
CA LEU A 647 -10.11 -22.19 -4.70
C LEU A 647 -10.14 -23.30 -3.65
N ASN A 648 -10.80 -23.07 -2.51
CA ASN A 648 -11.00 -24.07 -1.46
C ASN A 648 -12.29 -24.82 -1.63
N GLU A 649 -13.37 -24.13 -2.02
CA GLU A 649 -14.70 -24.67 -2.18
C GLU A 649 -15.36 -24.20 -3.49
N VAL A 650 -16.18 -25.09 -4.07
CA VAL A 650 -17.01 -24.78 -5.23
C VAL A 650 -18.46 -24.70 -4.77
N PRO A 651 -19.22 -23.65 -5.10
CA PRO A 651 -20.63 -23.56 -4.74
C PRO A 651 -21.43 -24.69 -5.41
N LYS A 652 -22.48 -25.12 -4.76
CA LYS A 652 -23.43 -26.06 -5.37
C LYS A 652 -24.12 -25.41 -6.57
N PRO A 653 -24.44 -26.20 -7.61
CA PRO A 653 -25.20 -25.70 -8.76
C PRO A 653 -26.53 -25.07 -8.40
#